data_a1f390de79ab2593ca6d720e415546e4
#
_entry.id   a1f390de79ab2593ca6d720e415546e4
#
_cell.length_a   1.000
_cell.length_b   1.000
_cell.length_c   1.000
_cell.angle_alpha   90.00
_cell.angle_beta   90.00
_cell.angle_gamma   90.00
#
_symmetry.space_group_name_H-M   'P 1'
#
loop_
_entity.id
_entity.type
_entity.pdbx_description
1 polymer ?
#
loop_
_entity_poly.entity_id
_entity_poly.type
_entity_poly.pdbx_seq_one_letter_code
_entity_poly.pdbx_strand_id
1 'polypeptide(L)'
;MKFKFLQVLVILLLITKISLGQISVTFPSDRVVFQRDNSNQAVLTVAGYFSGCADRIEARFIPRAAGQGVQAPSDGGWAIIQSNPVGGNFYGTMPVTGGWYKLEVRAILDNNPVGSNSVEHVGVGEVFVVAGQSNATGGDGNPNGPGSTDDRVNSVNFQNVNANNYPGIAPYSDIQLPCPEFVHLDAETKTAPFGNYAWCWGAFGDKLVKKLQVPVMIFNAGWSSTGIRNWQETINPNGVTTSEFSYTFPTGLPFGHMRITLNNYIAQLGVRAILWHQGETDNLANRTELDYLKDIREVIQATRDLSGKSNLAWVVSRVSRFTVNGASRTWQPVIDAQNDVIGIGAHGSDPAYKLPGVFAGPATDDYWDSNYRSDEVHFSGAGLIHLAEFWTEKLTTDFFAQSTPYPSTPPPNISVSRSETADVTFHGPSGWANYNWIAADNCNNSISNTQNWTSSSGDFKLKVTDSHNNVVFSPKMHVPATIAPSAIAKNADVSQKSITNGNNNLLATECRIIAKIIPASGSAILNSTLTTKAFIDASPGTYLNARYLQRHFDLKTDKTNFASKLIVYVSQSEFDAFNLVSTNQLPKNPTDETGKSNLRVVQFQGTSATGSLGSYAGSRTEITPSEITWNTGLNSWEIGFDMSTPGGFFITVSNNALPVTLTNFSGSSNNKSVSLEWATSSEIDASHFIVERSNNAINFDAVGKVQAAGDSRLEKRYTFLDNILQKGLYYYRLKQVDKDESFEYSRIIGVKVELESALKIYPNPVEEQLSIQSEIEINSVEIWNSAGIKLHSATPKSHFYNMQMGNYPTGLYMVKVNGEVIKIVKK
;
A
#
# COMPACT_ATOMS: atom_id res chain seq x y z
N MET A 1 27.29 8.11 63.41
CA MET A 1 27.56 7.84 61.98
C MET A 1 26.66 6.71 61.53
N LYS A 2 25.56 7.01 60.89
CA LYS A 2 24.65 6.00 60.29
C LYS A 2 24.63 6.23 58.80
N PHE A 3 25.25 5.33 58.06
CA PHE A 3 25.17 5.26 56.62
C PHE A 3 23.78 4.70 56.23
N LYS A 4 22.99 5.46 55.47
CA LYS A 4 21.79 4.99 54.81
C LYS A 4 22.18 4.55 53.40
N PHE A 5 22.04 3.27 53.15
CA PHE A 5 22.08 2.70 51.77
C PHE A 5 20.83 3.15 51.03
N LEU A 6 21.03 3.91 49.98
CA LEU A 6 20.00 4.23 48.96
C LEU A 6 20.02 3.14 47.90
N GLN A 7 19.07 2.23 47.92
CA GLN A 7 18.84 1.27 46.84
C GLN A 7 18.21 2.03 45.69
N VAL A 8 18.99 2.24 44.61
CA VAL A 8 18.49 2.69 43.31
C VAL A 8 17.95 1.47 42.60
N LEU A 9 16.63 1.36 42.52
CA LEU A 9 15.93 0.37 41.73
C LEU A 9 16.06 0.77 40.24
N VAL A 10 17.01 0.19 39.52
CA VAL A 10 17.11 0.29 38.09
C VAL A 10 16.04 -0.63 37.49
N ILE A 11 14.90 -0.06 37.14
CA ILE A 11 13.93 -0.74 36.28
C ILE A 11 14.56 -0.83 34.89
N LEU A 12 15.13 -1.99 34.56
CA LEU A 12 15.48 -2.36 33.21
C LEU A 12 14.15 -2.53 32.45
N LEU A 13 13.71 -1.48 31.75
CA LEU A 13 12.76 -1.63 30.68
C LEU A 13 13.46 -2.45 29.57
N LEU A 14 13.15 -3.73 29.52
CA LEU A 14 13.36 -4.56 28.36
C LEU A 14 12.47 -4.00 27.25
N ILE A 15 12.96 -2.98 26.56
CA ILE A 15 12.44 -2.61 25.23
C ILE A 15 12.85 -3.79 24.36
N THR A 16 11.92 -4.72 24.15
CA THR A 16 11.99 -5.64 23.02
C THR A 16 12.19 -4.76 21.80
N LYS A 17 13.38 -4.78 21.22
CA LYS A 17 13.63 -4.24 19.90
C LYS A 17 12.77 -5.08 18.95
N ILE A 18 11.52 -4.67 18.76
CA ILE A 18 10.83 -4.97 17.52
C ILE A 18 11.80 -4.44 16.45
N SER A 19 12.31 -5.30 15.62
CA SER A 19 13.07 -4.89 14.44
C SER A 19 12.08 -4.11 13.58
N LEU A 20 11.96 -2.81 13.86
CA LEU A 20 11.20 -1.91 13.03
C LEU A 20 11.83 -2.01 11.64
N GLY A 21 11.05 -2.35 10.64
CA GLY A 21 11.49 -2.38 9.26
C GLY A 21 12.10 -1.03 8.93
N GLN A 22 13.35 -1.02 8.47
CA GLN A 22 14.00 0.21 8.07
C GLN A 22 13.38 0.68 6.76
N ILE A 23 12.82 1.89 6.72
CA ILE A 23 12.42 2.57 5.49
C ILE A 23 13.37 3.70 5.20
N SER A 24 13.74 3.89 3.93
CA SER A 24 14.63 4.97 3.48
C SER A 24 14.03 5.65 2.27
N VAL A 25 13.86 6.95 2.33
CA VAL A 25 13.49 7.78 1.19
C VAL A 25 14.76 8.11 0.41
N THR A 26 14.77 7.82 -0.88
CA THR A 26 15.90 8.07 -1.77
C THR A 26 15.58 9.07 -2.88
N PHE A 27 14.30 9.41 -3.01
CA PHE A 27 13.79 10.47 -3.86
C PHE A 27 12.48 11.03 -3.27
N PRO A 28 12.32 12.33 -3.20
CA PRO A 28 13.26 13.39 -3.59
C PRO A 28 14.46 13.46 -2.64
N SER A 29 15.57 14.04 -3.10
CA SER A 29 16.72 14.37 -2.26
C SER A 29 16.48 15.64 -1.45
N ASP A 30 17.27 15.81 -0.37
CA ASP A 30 17.16 17.00 0.45
C ASP A 30 17.49 18.28 -0.33
N ARG A 31 16.83 19.37 -0.02
CA ARG A 31 16.95 20.71 -0.62
C ARG A 31 16.59 20.82 -2.12
N VAL A 32 16.04 19.78 -2.73
CA VAL A 32 15.55 19.87 -4.11
C VAL A 32 14.34 20.80 -4.24
N VAL A 33 14.28 21.57 -5.34
CA VAL A 33 13.11 22.35 -5.70
C VAL A 33 12.64 21.91 -7.09
N PHE A 34 11.37 21.53 -7.17
CA PHE A 34 10.70 21.20 -8.43
C PHE A 34 9.94 22.40 -8.97
N GLN A 35 10.02 22.61 -10.28
CA GLN A 35 9.31 23.67 -10.95
C GLN A 35 7.80 23.51 -10.80
N ARG A 36 7.13 24.50 -10.22
CA ARG A 36 5.67 24.55 -10.18
C ARG A 36 5.08 25.00 -11.52
N ASP A 37 3.86 24.56 -11.79
CA ASP A 37 3.06 25.07 -12.90
C ASP A 37 2.44 26.45 -12.59
N ASN A 38 1.67 26.98 -13.55
CA ASN A 38 0.98 28.27 -13.38
C ASN A 38 -0.24 28.16 -12.43
N SER A 39 -0.66 26.95 -12.04
CA SER A 39 -1.66 26.67 -11.00
C SER A 39 -1.05 26.53 -9.61
N ASN A 40 0.25 26.83 -9.46
CA ASN A 40 1.01 26.71 -8.23
C ASN A 40 1.10 25.26 -7.71
N GLN A 41 1.27 24.29 -8.59
CA GLN A 41 1.36 22.86 -8.24
C GLN A 41 2.50 22.15 -8.99
N ALA A 42 2.96 21.02 -8.42
CA ALA A 42 3.77 20.02 -9.11
C ALA A 42 3.37 18.62 -8.65
N VAL A 43 3.52 17.63 -9.53
CA VAL A 43 3.37 16.22 -9.13
C VAL A 43 4.74 15.70 -8.75
N LEU A 44 4.93 15.36 -7.47
CA LEU A 44 6.19 14.86 -6.96
C LEU A 44 6.18 13.35 -6.85
N THR A 45 7.27 12.74 -7.26
CA THR A 45 7.56 11.33 -6.97
C THR A 45 8.15 11.21 -5.56
N VAL A 46 7.68 10.20 -4.83
CA VAL A 46 8.25 9.79 -3.53
C VAL A 46 8.63 8.32 -3.65
N ALA A 47 9.90 8.02 -3.47
CA ALA A 47 10.42 6.69 -3.70
C ALA A 47 11.59 6.35 -2.78
N GLY A 48 11.86 5.05 -2.64
CA GLY A 48 12.93 4.55 -1.80
C GLY A 48 12.84 3.05 -1.60
N TYR A 49 13.38 2.57 -0.48
CA TYR A 49 13.37 1.15 -0.15
C TYR A 49 12.99 0.91 1.31
N PHE A 50 12.58 -0.31 1.61
CA PHE A 50 12.26 -0.74 2.97
C PHE A 50 12.73 -2.17 3.20
N SER A 51 13.03 -2.50 4.45
CA SER A 51 13.31 -3.86 4.89
C SER A 51 12.11 -4.43 5.62
N GLY A 52 11.84 -5.72 5.43
CA GLY A 52 10.69 -6.39 6.03
C GLY A 52 9.43 -6.30 5.16
N CYS A 53 8.25 -6.44 5.79
CA CYS A 53 6.96 -6.38 5.12
C CYS A 53 6.29 -5.03 5.26
N ALA A 54 5.58 -4.63 4.22
CA ALA A 54 4.64 -3.50 4.26
C ALA A 54 3.39 -3.83 3.42
N ASP A 55 2.22 -3.40 3.90
CA ASP A 55 0.97 -3.51 3.15
C ASP A 55 0.75 -2.30 2.27
N ARG A 56 1.25 -1.15 2.75
CA ARG A 56 1.22 0.12 2.02
C ARG A 56 2.31 1.05 2.52
N ILE A 57 2.68 1.96 1.66
CA ILE A 57 3.53 3.10 1.98
C ILE A 57 2.67 4.35 1.95
N GLU A 58 2.81 5.15 2.98
CA GLU A 58 2.11 6.42 3.12
C GLU A 58 3.13 7.56 3.20
N ALA A 59 2.78 8.71 2.61
CA ALA A 59 3.59 9.91 2.64
C ALA A 59 2.75 11.15 2.96
N ARG A 60 3.41 12.19 3.48
CA ARG A 60 2.81 13.52 3.66
C ARG A 60 3.86 14.62 3.54
N PHE A 61 3.42 15.79 3.10
CA PHE A 61 4.22 17.01 3.07
C PHE A 61 3.73 17.95 4.16
N ILE A 62 4.64 18.37 5.05
CA ILE A 62 4.36 19.27 6.17
C ILE A 62 5.10 20.57 5.89
N PRO A 63 4.42 21.74 5.81
CA PRO A 63 5.09 23.03 5.68
C PRO A 63 6.14 23.23 6.77
N ARG A 64 7.33 23.67 6.39
CA ARG A 64 8.45 23.91 7.33
C ARG A 64 8.14 25.01 8.37
N ALA A 65 7.36 26.00 7.94
CA ALA A 65 6.85 27.06 8.80
C ALA A 65 5.50 27.57 8.30
N ALA A 66 4.80 28.33 9.14
CA ALA A 66 3.54 28.97 8.76
C ALA A 66 3.74 29.87 7.51
N GLY A 67 2.86 29.70 6.52
CA GLY A 67 2.93 30.40 5.24
C GLY A 67 3.92 29.83 4.21
N GLN A 68 4.66 28.77 4.53
CA GLN A 68 5.59 28.12 3.61
C GLN A 68 4.99 26.94 2.84
N GLY A 69 3.70 26.88 2.71
CA GLY A 69 3.00 25.81 1.99
C GLY A 69 1.59 25.60 2.50
N VAL A 70 0.92 24.60 1.96
CA VAL A 70 -0.44 24.23 2.34
C VAL A 70 -0.40 23.15 3.41
N GLN A 71 -1.04 23.43 4.55
CA GLN A 71 -1.19 22.43 5.61
C GLN A 71 -2.09 21.29 5.12
N ALA A 72 -1.65 20.07 5.38
CA ALA A 72 -2.41 18.87 5.09
C ALA A 72 -3.78 18.85 5.82
N PRO A 73 -4.76 18.08 5.30
CA PRO A 73 -6.07 17.90 5.92
C PRO A 73 -6.00 17.37 7.36
N SER A 74 -7.12 17.42 8.07
CA SER A 74 -7.27 17.13 9.50
C SER A 74 -6.93 15.68 9.94
N ASP A 75 -6.81 14.73 9.02
CA ASP A 75 -6.37 13.35 9.25
C ASP A 75 -4.84 13.19 9.40
N GLY A 76 -4.13 14.31 9.54
CA GLY A 76 -2.67 14.35 9.55
C GLY A 76 -2.03 14.30 8.17
N GLY A 77 -2.83 14.36 7.09
CA GLY A 77 -2.38 14.50 5.70
C GLY A 77 -1.65 13.31 5.12
N TRP A 78 -1.74 12.14 5.73
CA TRP A 78 -1.16 10.93 5.18
C TRP A 78 -1.93 10.47 3.94
N ALA A 79 -1.21 10.28 2.84
CA ALA A 79 -1.75 9.72 1.61
C ALA A 79 -1.06 8.39 1.32
N ILE A 80 -1.83 7.40 0.85
CA ILE A 80 -1.27 6.14 0.37
C ILE A 80 -0.62 6.43 -0.98
N ILE A 81 0.69 6.24 -1.06
CA ILE A 81 1.45 6.41 -2.30
C ILE A 81 1.70 5.10 -3.03
N GLN A 82 1.67 3.98 -2.30
CA GLN A 82 1.73 2.65 -2.90
C GLN A 82 1.06 1.62 -1.99
N SER A 83 0.21 0.76 -2.59
CA SER A 83 -0.35 -0.43 -1.95
C SER A 83 0.44 -1.68 -2.37
N ASN A 84 0.61 -2.61 -1.43
CA ASN A 84 1.31 -3.88 -1.62
C ASN A 84 2.66 -3.72 -2.36
N PRO A 85 3.61 -2.94 -1.80
CA PRO A 85 4.92 -2.77 -2.42
C PRO A 85 5.67 -4.10 -2.46
N VAL A 86 6.35 -4.38 -3.57
CA VAL A 86 7.08 -5.62 -3.82
C VAL A 86 8.58 -5.35 -4.00
N GLY A 87 9.42 -6.37 -3.75
CA GLY A 87 10.87 -6.30 -3.99
C GLY A 87 11.64 -5.37 -3.04
N GLY A 88 11.03 -4.95 -1.92
CA GLY A 88 11.70 -4.10 -0.92
C GLY A 88 11.90 -2.65 -1.35
N ASN A 89 11.33 -2.23 -2.48
CA ASN A 89 11.40 -0.86 -2.99
C ASN A 89 9.99 -0.30 -3.16
N PHE A 90 9.85 1.02 -3.05
CA PHE A 90 8.58 1.71 -3.25
C PHE A 90 8.71 2.90 -4.17
N TYR A 91 7.62 3.20 -4.86
CA TYR A 91 7.49 4.32 -5.78
C TYR A 91 6.04 4.79 -5.83
N GLY A 92 5.82 6.07 -5.60
CA GLY A 92 4.50 6.68 -5.70
C GLY A 92 4.57 8.14 -6.06
N THR A 93 3.44 8.75 -6.37
CA THR A 93 3.37 10.17 -6.75
C THR A 93 2.30 10.89 -5.95
N MET A 94 2.53 12.19 -5.69
CA MET A 94 1.59 13.08 -5.01
C MET A 94 1.55 14.44 -5.68
N PRO A 95 0.37 15.07 -5.88
CA PRO A 95 0.28 16.48 -6.19
C PRO A 95 0.63 17.31 -4.95
N VAL A 96 1.50 18.30 -5.11
CA VAL A 96 1.97 19.17 -4.03
C VAL A 96 1.85 20.63 -4.48
N THR A 97 1.23 21.46 -3.64
CA THR A 97 1.12 22.90 -3.88
C THR A 97 2.47 23.60 -3.63
N GLY A 98 2.70 24.74 -4.28
CA GLY A 98 3.92 25.53 -4.10
C GLY A 98 4.20 25.79 -2.61
N GLY A 99 5.45 25.51 -2.19
CA GLY A 99 5.84 25.60 -0.80
C GLY A 99 7.17 24.92 -0.46
N TRP A 100 7.56 25.04 0.82
CA TRP A 100 8.76 24.46 1.40
C TRP A 100 8.37 23.48 2.50
N TYR A 101 8.72 22.22 2.34
CA TYR A 101 8.14 21.14 3.12
C TYR A 101 9.20 20.23 3.75
N LYS A 102 8.83 19.64 4.87
CA LYS A 102 9.34 18.35 5.33
C LYS A 102 8.48 17.25 4.72
N LEU A 103 9.11 16.30 4.03
CA LEU A 103 8.47 15.07 3.59
C LEU A 103 8.62 14.02 4.69
N GLU A 104 7.52 13.41 5.09
CA GLU A 104 7.52 12.24 5.96
C GLU A 104 6.92 11.05 5.22
N VAL A 105 7.53 9.88 5.39
CA VAL A 105 7.11 8.61 4.78
C VAL A 105 7.07 7.54 5.85
N ARG A 106 6.06 6.67 5.80
CA ARG A 106 5.95 5.52 6.71
C ARG A 106 5.50 4.27 5.98
N ALA A 107 5.99 3.12 6.45
CA ALA A 107 5.54 1.80 6.05
C ALA A 107 4.49 1.31 7.05
N ILE A 108 3.38 0.77 6.54
CA ILE A 108 2.28 0.24 7.34
C ILE A 108 2.17 -1.27 7.11
N LEU A 109 2.11 -2.02 8.19
CA LEU A 109 1.85 -3.46 8.20
C LEU A 109 0.72 -3.76 9.18
N ASP A 110 -0.32 -4.46 8.74
CA ASP A 110 -1.48 -4.82 9.57
C ASP A 110 -2.08 -3.60 10.31
N ASN A 111 -2.18 -2.47 9.58
CA ASN A 111 -2.63 -1.14 10.03
C ASN A 111 -1.73 -0.44 11.07
N ASN A 112 -0.57 -1.00 11.40
CA ASN A 112 0.39 -0.38 12.31
C ASN A 112 1.59 0.18 11.53
N PRO A 113 2.12 1.35 11.92
CA PRO A 113 3.39 1.84 11.38
C PRO A 113 4.54 0.95 11.86
N VAL A 114 5.31 0.44 10.90
CA VAL A 114 6.47 -0.45 11.16
C VAL A 114 7.81 0.18 10.82
N GLY A 115 7.80 1.38 10.25
CA GLY A 115 9.00 2.16 9.97
C GLY A 115 8.63 3.54 9.45
N SER A 116 9.49 4.52 9.66
CA SER A 116 9.32 5.89 9.13
C SER A 116 10.67 6.49 8.78
N ASN A 117 10.64 7.42 7.82
CA ASN A 117 11.79 8.22 7.40
C ASN A 117 11.32 9.61 6.96
N SER A 118 12.22 10.58 6.90
CA SER A 118 11.88 11.93 6.44
C SER A 118 12.99 12.54 5.59
N VAL A 119 12.60 13.48 4.73
CA VAL A 119 13.48 14.42 4.06
C VAL A 119 13.12 15.81 4.56
N GLU A 120 14.09 16.53 5.11
CA GLU A 120 13.83 17.77 5.83
C GLU A 120 13.41 18.93 4.93
N HIS A 121 13.95 19.00 3.71
CA HIS A 121 13.73 20.12 2.81
C HIS A 121 13.34 19.64 1.41
N VAL A 122 12.08 19.85 1.04
CA VAL A 122 11.57 19.57 -0.31
C VAL A 122 10.75 20.76 -0.79
N GLY A 123 11.09 21.27 -1.97
CA GLY A 123 10.48 22.46 -2.54
C GLY A 123 9.60 22.19 -3.75
N VAL A 124 8.50 22.92 -3.82
CA VAL A 124 7.73 23.16 -5.04
C VAL A 124 7.73 24.67 -5.26
N GLY A 125 8.44 25.14 -6.29
CA GLY A 125 8.71 26.57 -6.46
C GLY A 125 9.17 26.94 -7.85
N GLU A 126 10.15 27.85 -7.92
CA GLU A 126 10.69 28.34 -9.18
C GLU A 126 12.12 27.87 -9.39
N VAL A 127 12.39 27.42 -10.60
CA VAL A 127 13.71 26.97 -11.04
C VAL A 127 14.18 27.84 -12.19
N PHE A 128 15.34 28.46 -12.05
CA PHE A 128 15.96 29.31 -13.05
C PHE A 128 17.33 28.83 -13.45
N VAL A 129 17.69 29.05 -14.72
CA VAL A 129 19.06 28.95 -15.19
C VAL A 129 19.57 30.35 -15.50
N VAL A 130 20.65 30.73 -14.86
CA VAL A 130 21.37 31.96 -15.16
C VAL A 130 22.45 31.69 -16.19
N ALA A 131 22.59 32.54 -17.20
CA ALA A 131 23.60 32.41 -18.21
C ALA A 131 24.05 33.78 -18.74
N GLY A 132 25.16 33.79 -19.41
CA GLY A 132 25.81 35.00 -19.94
C GLY A 132 27.27 35.08 -19.58
N GLN A 133 27.75 36.31 -19.33
CA GLN A 133 29.18 36.51 -19.01
C GLN A 133 29.42 36.80 -17.51
N SER A 134 30.46 37.55 -17.16
CA SER A 134 30.94 37.74 -15.80
C SER A 134 29.90 38.25 -14.80
N ASN A 135 29.02 39.16 -15.18
CA ASN A 135 27.90 39.61 -14.32
C ASN A 135 26.82 38.57 -14.13
N ALA A 136 26.80 37.47 -14.89
CA ALA A 136 25.96 36.29 -14.66
C ALA A 136 26.67 35.25 -13.79
N THR A 137 27.96 34.94 -14.11
CA THR A 137 28.77 33.92 -13.43
C THR A 137 29.29 34.34 -12.05
N GLY A 138 29.47 35.62 -11.84
CA GLY A 138 30.23 36.23 -10.76
C GLY A 138 31.63 36.67 -11.25
N GLY A 139 31.93 37.95 -11.09
CA GLY A 139 33.22 38.55 -11.57
C GLY A 139 34.40 38.15 -10.73
N ASP A 140 35.56 37.99 -11.39
CA ASP A 140 36.83 37.69 -10.73
C ASP A 140 37.31 38.90 -9.89
N GLY A 141 37.83 38.63 -8.69
CA GLY A 141 38.48 39.59 -7.83
C GLY A 141 37.60 40.44 -6.91
N ASN A 142 36.29 40.27 -6.93
CA ASN A 142 35.37 40.92 -6.02
C ASN A 142 34.92 39.98 -4.89
N PRO A 143 34.41 40.51 -3.75
CA PRO A 143 33.81 39.67 -2.72
C PRO A 143 32.75 38.77 -3.32
N ASN A 144 32.63 37.58 -2.78
CA ASN A 144 31.75 36.48 -3.27
C ASN A 144 30.30 36.87 -3.47
N GLY A 145 29.87 38.05 -3.08
CA GLY A 145 28.49 38.53 -3.07
C GLY A 145 27.69 38.02 -1.87
N PRO A 146 26.55 38.63 -1.63
CA PRO A 146 25.71 38.22 -0.53
C PRO A 146 25.07 36.85 -0.86
N GLY A 147 25.27 35.87 0.02
CA GLY A 147 24.47 34.66 0.01
C GLY A 147 23.01 34.94 0.36
N SER A 148 22.17 33.95 0.20
CA SER A 148 20.78 34.01 0.69
C SER A 148 20.73 33.91 2.20
N THR A 149 19.79 34.64 2.80
CA THR A 149 19.43 34.55 4.22
C THR A 149 18.17 33.72 4.43
N ASP A 150 17.44 33.42 3.37
CA ASP A 150 16.22 32.61 3.42
C ASP A 150 16.55 31.14 3.06
N ASP A 151 16.22 30.22 3.96
CA ASP A 151 16.49 28.79 3.82
C ASP A 151 15.89 28.15 2.55
N ARG A 152 14.97 28.84 1.88
CA ARG A 152 14.29 28.39 0.66
C ARG A 152 15.03 28.66 -0.65
N VAL A 153 16.24 29.27 -0.61
CA VAL A 153 17.04 29.55 -1.80
C VAL A 153 18.15 28.51 -1.92
N ASN A 154 18.18 27.79 -3.02
CA ASN A 154 19.06 26.64 -3.18
C ASN A 154 19.77 26.63 -4.53
N SER A 155 20.85 25.87 -4.61
CA SER A 155 21.59 25.57 -5.84
C SER A 155 22.05 24.10 -5.82
N VAL A 156 22.58 23.60 -6.93
CA VAL A 156 23.20 22.26 -6.93
C VAL A 156 24.55 22.31 -6.20
N ASN A 157 24.83 21.29 -5.41
CA ASN A 157 26.10 21.11 -4.73
C ASN A 157 27.15 20.53 -5.69
N PHE A 158 27.76 21.39 -6.45
CA PHE A 158 28.79 20.98 -7.39
C PHE A 158 30.02 21.86 -7.18
N GLN A 159 31.01 21.33 -6.49
CA GLN A 159 32.23 22.03 -6.27
C GLN A 159 33.13 21.90 -7.49
N ASN A 160 33.46 23.04 -8.05
CA ASN A 160 34.49 23.15 -9.03
C ASN A 160 34.12 23.22 -10.49
N VAL A 161 34.05 24.46 -10.99
CA VAL A 161 33.32 24.58 -12.16
C VAL A 161 33.74 25.72 -13.04
N ASN A 162 34.95 26.04 -12.89
CA ASN A 162 35.66 26.79 -13.86
C ASN A 162 36.27 25.82 -14.88
N ALA A 163 36.16 26.10 -16.17
CA ALA A 163 36.75 25.32 -17.25
C ALA A 163 38.26 25.03 -17.04
N ASN A 164 38.95 25.90 -16.32
CA ASN A 164 40.33 25.68 -15.95
C ASN A 164 40.57 24.49 -15.01
N ASN A 165 39.51 23.99 -14.39
CA ASN A 165 39.58 22.85 -13.48
C ASN A 165 39.04 21.56 -14.09
N TYR A 166 38.66 21.57 -15.38
CA TYR A 166 38.41 20.39 -16.19
C TYR A 166 39.52 20.22 -17.26
N PRO A 167 40.80 20.10 -16.89
CA PRO A 167 41.89 19.94 -17.84
C PRO A 167 41.73 18.57 -18.50
N GLY A 168 41.54 18.57 -19.80
CA GLY A 168 41.69 17.39 -20.63
C GLY A 168 40.40 16.62 -20.99
N ILE A 169 39.23 17.16 -20.75
CA ILE A 169 37.99 16.57 -21.21
C ILE A 169 37.40 17.39 -22.35
N ALA A 170 37.75 17.06 -23.54
CA ALA A 170 37.15 17.57 -24.74
C ALA A 170 36.56 16.40 -25.57
N PRO A 171 35.34 16.52 -26.09
CA PRO A 171 34.31 17.47 -25.67
C PRO A 171 33.80 17.13 -24.26
N TYR A 172 33.40 18.12 -23.48
CA TYR A 172 32.83 17.90 -22.12
C TYR A 172 31.82 16.79 -22.15
N SER A 173 32.22 15.66 -21.61
CA SER A 173 31.37 14.48 -21.53
C SER A 173 30.42 14.66 -20.34
N ASP A 174 29.15 14.72 -20.58
CA ASP A 174 28.10 14.68 -19.59
C ASP A 174 28.18 13.43 -18.68
N ILE A 175 29.01 12.49 -19.06
CA ILE A 175 29.30 11.21 -18.37
C ILE A 175 30.07 11.43 -17.04
N GLN A 176 30.71 12.55 -16.85
CA GLN A 176 31.59 12.75 -15.69
C GLN A 176 31.02 13.71 -14.63
N LEU A 177 29.76 14.13 -14.78
CA LEU A 177 29.08 14.95 -13.78
C LEU A 177 28.76 14.12 -12.55
N PRO A 178 28.94 14.69 -11.33
CA PRO A 178 28.55 13.99 -10.10
C PRO A 178 27.05 13.78 -10.05
N CYS A 179 26.62 12.87 -9.18
CA CYS A 179 25.20 12.73 -8.87
C CYS A 179 24.64 14.07 -8.33
N PRO A 180 23.46 14.50 -8.75
CA PRO A 180 22.88 15.75 -8.27
C PRO A 180 22.64 15.73 -6.76
N GLU A 181 23.26 16.66 -6.07
CA GLU A 181 22.99 17.01 -4.66
C GLU A 181 22.67 18.50 -4.60
N PHE A 182 21.93 18.94 -3.59
CA PHE A 182 21.48 20.33 -3.48
C PHE A 182 21.86 20.93 -2.13
N VAL A 183 22.14 22.23 -2.15
CA VAL A 183 22.58 22.98 -0.97
C VAL A 183 21.87 24.32 -0.90
N HIS A 184 21.82 24.90 0.31
CA HIS A 184 21.44 26.29 0.50
C HIS A 184 22.47 27.21 -0.18
N LEU A 185 22.01 28.24 -0.88
CA LEU A 185 22.88 29.22 -1.55
C LEU A 185 23.34 30.30 -0.56
N ASP A 186 24.28 29.97 0.29
CA ASP A 186 24.92 30.94 1.19
C ASP A 186 26.08 31.68 0.51
N ALA A 187 26.77 32.55 1.24
CA ALA A 187 27.85 33.38 0.70
C ALA A 187 29.09 32.56 0.25
N GLU A 188 29.28 31.39 0.82
CA GLU A 188 30.40 30.50 0.48
C GLU A 188 30.07 29.52 -0.66
N THR A 189 28.75 29.39 -0.94
CA THR A 189 28.25 28.48 -1.97
C THR A 189 28.30 29.14 -3.34
N LYS A 190 28.86 28.43 -4.31
CA LYS A 190 28.85 28.89 -5.71
C LYS A 190 27.48 28.62 -6.32
N THR A 191 27.01 29.51 -7.18
CA THR A 191 25.87 29.21 -8.05
C THR A 191 26.29 28.21 -9.10
N ALA A 192 26.11 26.94 -8.82
CA ALA A 192 26.55 25.83 -9.64
C ALA A 192 25.60 25.54 -10.82
N PRO A 193 25.97 24.72 -11.82
CA PRO A 193 27.23 24.03 -11.92
C PRO A 193 28.41 24.88 -12.36
N PHE A 194 28.24 26.08 -12.95
CA PHE A 194 29.28 26.80 -13.64
C PHE A 194 29.50 28.25 -13.17
N GLY A 195 28.86 28.70 -12.11
CA GLY A 195 29.10 30.02 -11.50
C GLY A 195 30.31 30.03 -10.57
N ASN A 196 30.88 31.19 -10.39
CA ASN A 196 32.07 31.38 -9.55
C ASN A 196 31.69 31.66 -8.08
N TYR A 197 30.59 32.38 -7.85
CA TYR A 197 30.19 32.89 -6.53
C TYR A 197 28.68 32.91 -6.37
N ALA A 198 28.18 33.17 -5.16
CA ALA A 198 26.76 33.47 -4.91
C ALA A 198 26.32 34.74 -5.67
N TRP A 199 27.25 35.67 -5.89
CA TRP A 199 27.06 36.92 -6.64
C TRP A 199 25.82 37.69 -6.18
N CYS A 200 24.98 38.17 -7.09
CA CYS A 200 23.67 38.74 -6.75
C CYS A 200 22.58 37.69 -6.53
N TRP A 201 22.82 36.42 -6.85
CA TRP A 201 21.78 35.39 -6.99
C TRP A 201 21.22 34.93 -5.64
N GLY A 202 22.01 34.96 -4.55
CA GLY A 202 21.50 34.76 -3.19
C GLY A 202 20.47 35.83 -2.80
N ALA A 203 20.85 37.10 -2.94
CA ALA A 203 19.92 38.21 -2.67
C ALA A 203 18.72 38.25 -3.62
N PHE A 204 18.90 37.88 -4.88
CA PHE A 204 17.80 37.72 -5.84
C PHE A 204 16.81 36.63 -5.36
N GLY A 205 17.32 35.48 -4.93
CA GLY A 205 16.51 34.42 -4.36
C GLY A 205 15.70 34.88 -3.17
N ASP A 206 16.31 35.59 -2.19
CA ASP A 206 15.60 36.15 -1.02
C ASP A 206 14.44 37.06 -1.41
N LYS A 207 14.69 37.99 -2.35
CA LYS A 207 13.67 38.91 -2.84
C LYS A 207 12.56 38.18 -3.56
N LEU A 208 12.88 37.18 -4.35
CA LEU A 208 11.92 36.38 -5.12
C LEU A 208 11.10 35.48 -4.21
N VAL A 209 11.72 34.82 -3.24
CA VAL A 209 11.03 34.05 -2.19
C VAL A 209 10.05 34.93 -1.42
N LYS A 210 10.46 36.14 -1.03
CA LYS A 210 9.59 37.12 -0.36
C LYS A 210 8.40 37.52 -1.24
N LYS A 211 8.61 37.66 -2.55
CA LYS A 211 7.59 38.05 -3.53
C LYS A 211 6.60 36.91 -3.79
N LEU A 212 7.07 35.69 -3.96
CA LEU A 212 6.28 34.54 -4.46
C LEU A 212 5.83 33.57 -3.36
N GLN A 213 6.44 33.65 -2.17
CA GLN A 213 6.21 32.76 -1.03
C GLN A 213 6.47 31.26 -1.31
N VAL A 214 7.33 30.96 -2.29
CA VAL A 214 7.78 29.61 -2.67
C VAL A 214 9.29 29.54 -2.72
N PRO A 215 9.91 28.34 -2.62
CA PRO A 215 11.35 28.19 -2.74
C PRO A 215 11.85 28.49 -4.16
N VAL A 216 13.12 28.80 -4.24
CA VAL A 216 13.82 29.13 -5.50
C VAL A 216 15.07 28.27 -5.64
N MET A 217 15.25 27.69 -6.83
CA MET A 217 16.45 26.97 -7.23
C MET A 217 17.14 27.72 -8.36
N ILE A 218 18.43 27.94 -8.24
CA ILE A 218 19.21 28.70 -9.21
C ILE A 218 20.37 27.85 -9.69
N PHE A 219 20.43 27.67 -11.01
CA PHE A 219 21.53 27.07 -11.73
C PHE A 219 22.29 28.14 -12.51
N ASN A 220 23.57 27.97 -12.69
CA ASN A 220 24.39 28.92 -13.44
C ASN A 220 25.16 28.21 -14.56
N ALA A 221 24.94 28.65 -15.76
CA ALA A 221 25.57 28.17 -16.98
C ALA A 221 26.43 29.25 -17.67
N GLY A 222 26.73 30.33 -16.98
CA GLY A 222 27.48 31.46 -17.53
C GLY A 222 28.97 31.18 -17.73
N TRP A 223 29.63 32.04 -18.49
CA TRP A 223 31.07 32.06 -18.65
C TRP A 223 31.62 33.48 -18.85
N SER A 224 32.52 33.91 -18.00
CA SER A 224 33.14 35.25 -18.03
C SER A 224 33.85 35.52 -19.36
N SER A 225 33.96 36.78 -19.78
CA SER A 225 34.66 37.25 -20.94
C SER A 225 34.18 36.69 -22.29
N THR A 226 32.88 36.32 -22.36
CA THR A 226 32.27 35.80 -23.58
C THR A 226 31.48 36.86 -24.32
N GLY A 227 31.68 36.98 -25.66
CA GLY A 227 30.76 37.64 -26.59
C GLY A 227 29.67 36.67 -27.06
N ILE A 228 28.57 37.17 -27.59
CA ILE A 228 27.50 36.34 -28.13
C ILE A 228 27.96 35.38 -29.23
N ARG A 229 28.94 35.80 -30.04
CA ARG A 229 29.58 34.98 -31.06
C ARG A 229 30.17 33.68 -30.47
N ASN A 230 30.82 33.75 -29.29
CA ASN A 230 31.42 32.58 -28.67
C ASN A 230 30.35 31.52 -28.33
N TRP A 231 29.20 31.95 -27.87
CA TRP A 231 28.07 31.06 -27.60
C TRP A 231 27.53 30.45 -28.89
N GLN A 232 27.36 31.26 -29.94
CA GLN A 232 26.87 30.80 -31.22
C GLN A 232 27.80 29.80 -31.92
N GLU A 233 29.11 30.08 -31.99
CA GLU A 233 30.13 29.23 -32.61
C GLU A 233 30.20 27.85 -31.93
N THR A 234 29.86 27.74 -30.66
CA THR A 234 29.96 26.51 -29.85
C THR A 234 28.64 25.82 -29.60
N ILE A 235 27.57 26.18 -30.32
CA ILE A 235 26.37 25.38 -30.48
C ILE A 235 26.74 24.00 -31.05
N ASN A 236 27.61 23.99 -32.04
CA ASN A 236 28.29 22.77 -32.48
C ASN A 236 29.24 22.27 -31.36
N PRO A 237 29.02 21.04 -30.82
CA PRO A 237 29.86 20.53 -29.73
C PRO A 237 31.34 20.36 -30.12
N ASN A 238 31.68 20.40 -31.41
CA ASN A 238 33.06 20.42 -31.90
C ASN A 238 33.55 21.86 -32.27
N GLY A 239 32.75 22.88 -31.99
CA GLY A 239 33.07 24.26 -32.28
C GLY A 239 34.25 24.75 -31.44
N VAL A 240 35.11 25.52 -32.02
CA VAL A 240 36.24 26.19 -31.36
C VAL A 240 36.05 27.68 -31.53
N THR A 241 36.19 28.42 -30.44
CA THR A 241 36.03 29.88 -30.43
C THR A 241 37.11 30.55 -29.56
N THR A 242 37.42 31.81 -29.85
CA THR A 242 38.38 32.60 -29.10
C THR A 242 37.69 33.91 -28.65
N SER A 243 37.94 34.29 -27.39
CA SER A 243 37.40 35.53 -26.82
C SER A 243 38.13 36.76 -27.41
N GLU A 244 37.52 37.93 -27.24
CA GLU A 244 38.16 39.21 -27.59
C GLU A 244 39.43 39.50 -26.76
N PHE A 245 39.65 38.72 -25.70
CA PHE A 245 40.86 38.76 -24.85
C PHE A 245 41.90 37.73 -25.25
N SER A 246 41.84 37.18 -26.47
CA SER A 246 42.73 36.17 -26.99
C SER A 246 42.77 34.85 -26.23
N TYR A 247 41.74 34.54 -25.45
CA TYR A 247 41.58 33.25 -24.77
C TYR A 247 40.78 32.29 -25.67
N THR A 248 41.34 31.16 -25.99
CA THR A 248 40.65 30.11 -26.74
C THR A 248 39.89 29.21 -25.76
N PHE A 249 38.58 29.15 -25.89
CA PHE A 249 37.73 28.31 -25.06
C PHE A 249 37.95 26.84 -25.40
N PRO A 250 37.76 25.90 -24.42
CA PRO A 250 37.69 24.49 -24.74
C PRO A 250 36.59 24.20 -25.79
N THR A 251 36.81 23.18 -26.62
CA THR A 251 35.90 22.79 -27.70
C THR A 251 34.46 22.63 -27.20
N GLY A 252 33.53 23.24 -27.88
CA GLY A 252 32.11 23.19 -27.54
C GLY A 252 31.66 24.09 -26.39
N LEU A 253 32.58 24.93 -25.90
CA LEU A 253 32.27 25.90 -24.82
C LEU A 253 32.39 27.35 -25.31
N PRO A 254 31.59 28.26 -24.83
CA PRO A 254 30.75 28.22 -23.61
C PRO A 254 29.37 27.58 -23.74
N PHE A 255 28.78 27.35 -24.94
CA PHE A 255 27.43 26.85 -25.10
C PHE A 255 27.18 25.50 -24.41
N GLY A 256 28.25 24.66 -24.33
CA GLY A 256 28.19 23.38 -23.63
C GLY A 256 27.74 23.48 -22.16
N HIS A 257 28.04 24.59 -21.46
CA HIS A 257 27.53 24.84 -20.09
C HIS A 257 26.00 24.88 -20.04
N MET A 258 25.39 25.60 -21.00
CA MET A 258 23.93 25.67 -21.12
C MET A 258 23.34 24.30 -21.39
N ARG A 259 23.90 23.58 -22.40
CA ARG A 259 23.45 22.23 -22.75
C ARG A 259 23.57 21.28 -21.56
N ILE A 260 24.70 21.25 -20.88
CA ILE A 260 24.93 20.40 -19.71
C ILE A 260 23.91 20.72 -18.60
N THR A 261 23.72 21.99 -18.26
CA THR A 261 22.78 22.41 -17.22
C THR A 261 21.37 21.96 -17.52
N LEU A 262 20.88 22.22 -18.76
CA LEU A 262 19.54 21.89 -19.17
C LEU A 262 19.29 20.37 -19.26
N ASN A 263 20.24 19.64 -19.77
CA ASN A 263 20.05 18.22 -20.05
C ASN A 263 20.29 17.34 -18.81
N ASN A 264 21.22 17.70 -17.91
CA ASN A 264 21.59 16.83 -16.80
C ASN A 264 20.94 17.19 -15.46
N TYR A 265 20.55 18.48 -15.24
CA TYR A 265 19.94 18.88 -13.97
C TYR A 265 18.49 19.29 -14.13
N ILE A 266 18.22 20.15 -15.10
CA ILE A 266 16.91 20.75 -15.34
C ILE A 266 15.88 19.72 -15.80
N ALA A 267 16.28 18.71 -16.57
CA ALA A 267 15.35 17.70 -17.08
C ALA A 267 14.49 17.06 -15.97
N GLN A 268 15.12 16.73 -14.85
CA GLN A 268 14.45 16.10 -13.71
C GLN A 268 13.67 17.08 -12.82
N LEU A 269 14.05 18.36 -12.79
CA LEU A 269 13.46 19.35 -11.89
C LEU A 269 12.42 20.24 -12.55
N GLY A 270 12.51 20.42 -13.88
CA GLY A 270 11.77 21.43 -14.60
C GLY A 270 12.46 22.81 -14.53
N VAL A 271 11.89 23.80 -15.22
CA VAL A 271 12.49 25.15 -15.31
C VAL A 271 11.43 26.19 -15.69
N ARG A 272 11.54 27.38 -15.10
CA ARG A 272 10.72 28.56 -15.48
C ARG A 272 11.33 29.28 -16.67
N ALA A 273 12.60 29.69 -16.55
CA ALA A 273 13.24 30.53 -17.57
C ALA A 273 14.76 30.50 -17.47
N ILE A 274 15.41 30.96 -18.54
CA ILE A 274 16.81 31.35 -18.57
C ILE A 274 16.91 32.88 -18.32
N LEU A 275 17.77 33.27 -17.38
CA LEU A 275 18.09 34.67 -17.08
C LEU A 275 19.43 34.99 -17.77
N TRP A 276 19.38 35.78 -18.84
CA TRP A 276 20.52 36.06 -19.70
C TRP A 276 21.13 37.44 -19.44
N HIS A 277 22.41 37.48 -18.99
CA HIS A 277 23.14 38.72 -18.75
C HIS A 277 24.48 38.72 -19.52
N GLN A 278 24.46 39.30 -20.71
CA GLN A 278 25.63 39.29 -21.61
C GLN A 278 25.48 40.42 -22.66
N GLY A 279 26.61 41.07 -23.05
CA GLY A 279 26.64 42.13 -24.06
C GLY A 279 27.89 43.07 -23.91
N GLU A 280 28.51 43.03 -22.73
CA GLU A 280 29.65 43.90 -22.43
C GLU A 280 30.86 43.59 -23.32
N THR A 281 31.17 42.29 -23.55
CA THR A 281 32.27 41.89 -24.43
C THR A 281 31.97 42.24 -25.89
N ASP A 282 30.75 42.24 -26.32
CA ASP A 282 30.33 42.62 -27.69
C ASP A 282 30.50 44.14 -27.94
N ASN A 283 30.50 44.97 -26.89
CA ASN A 283 30.91 46.39 -26.98
C ASN A 283 32.41 46.49 -27.33
N LEU A 284 33.25 45.71 -26.67
CA LEU A 284 34.67 45.71 -26.99
C LEU A 284 34.91 45.30 -28.45
N ALA A 285 34.14 44.32 -28.94
CA ALA A 285 34.18 43.84 -30.31
C ALA A 285 33.59 44.80 -31.35
N ASN A 286 32.92 45.92 -30.92
CA ASN A 286 32.11 46.79 -31.75
C ASN A 286 31.08 46.00 -32.59
N ARG A 287 30.42 45.00 -32.01
CA ARG A 287 29.46 44.10 -32.65
C ARG A 287 28.33 44.92 -33.25
N THR A 288 27.92 44.60 -34.49
CA THR A 288 26.75 45.26 -35.11
C THR A 288 25.44 44.72 -34.52
N GLU A 289 24.37 45.53 -34.62
CA GLU A 289 23.05 45.12 -34.24
C GLU A 289 22.60 43.81 -34.92
N LEU A 290 22.74 43.74 -36.23
CA LEU A 290 22.32 42.55 -36.99
C LEU A 290 23.13 41.29 -36.65
N ASP A 291 24.42 41.40 -36.43
CA ASP A 291 25.25 40.26 -36.02
C ASP A 291 24.89 39.79 -34.61
N TYR A 292 24.73 40.71 -33.68
CA TYR A 292 24.33 40.30 -32.30
C TYR A 292 22.92 39.69 -32.33
N LEU A 293 21.95 40.30 -33.01
CA LEU A 293 20.57 39.79 -33.15
C LEU A 293 20.56 38.40 -33.75
N LYS A 294 21.29 38.19 -34.85
CA LYS A 294 21.39 36.85 -35.46
C LYS A 294 21.91 35.81 -34.45
N ASP A 295 23.05 36.11 -33.80
CA ASP A 295 23.72 35.16 -32.94
C ASP A 295 22.88 34.81 -31.68
N ILE A 296 22.23 35.84 -31.04
CA ILE A 296 21.37 35.57 -29.88
C ILE A 296 20.12 34.76 -30.25
N ARG A 297 19.54 35.00 -31.42
CA ARG A 297 18.40 34.20 -31.89
C ARG A 297 18.81 32.76 -32.12
N GLU A 298 19.98 32.51 -32.71
CA GLU A 298 20.49 31.14 -32.94
C GLU A 298 20.77 30.45 -31.59
N VAL A 299 21.36 31.13 -30.61
CA VAL A 299 21.61 30.60 -29.26
C VAL A 299 20.30 30.24 -28.55
N ILE A 300 19.31 31.12 -28.58
CA ILE A 300 18.00 30.85 -27.98
C ILE A 300 17.34 29.64 -28.66
N GLN A 301 17.34 29.61 -30.00
CA GLN A 301 16.70 28.52 -30.74
C GLN A 301 17.42 27.19 -30.52
N ALA A 302 18.75 27.18 -30.58
CA ALA A 302 19.56 25.99 -30.31
C ALA A 302 19.33 25.45 -28.89
N THR A 303 19.20 26.31 -27.90
CA THR A 303 18.89 25.94 -26.53
C THR A 303 17.53 25.20 -26.42
N ARG A 304 16.54 25.67 -27.15
CA ARG A 304 15.21 25.06 -27.23
C ARG A 304 15.21 23.72 -27.95
N ASP A 305 15.87 23.68 -29.09
CA ASP A 305 15.90 22.50 -29.98
C ASP A 305 16.71 21.36 -29.32
N LEU A 306 17.89 21.65 -28.79
CA LEU A 306 18.76 20.64 -28.18
C LEU A 306 18.23 20.12 -26.84
N SER A 307 17.43 20.88 -26.11
CA SER A 307 16.81 20.43 -24.87
C SER A 307 15.38 19.86 -25.07
N GLY A 308 14.81 20.00 -26.28
CA GLY A 308 13.41 19.64 -26.55
C GLY A 308 12.39 20.59 -25.88
N LYS A 309 12.82 21.78 -25.45
CA LYS A 309 11.97 22.74 -24.72
C LYS A 309 11.62 23.94 -25.60
N SER A 310 10.79 23.69 -26.63
CA SER A 310 10.49 24.61 -27.72
C SER A 310 10.03 26.00 -27.31
N ASN A 311 9.37 26.13 -26.15
CA ASN A 311 8.85 27.41 -25.64
C ASN A 311 9.61 27.92 -24.39
N LEU A 312 10.83 27.41 -24.14
CA LEU A 312 11.60 27.82 -22.95
C LEU A 312 11.72 29.34 -22.92
N ALA A 313 11.25 29.92 -21.82
CA ALA A 313 11.26 31.36 -21.62
C ALA A 313 12.68 31.87 -21.40
N TRP A 314 12.99 33.01 -22.00
CA TRP A 314 14.22 33.75 -21.82
C TRP A 314 13.93 35.15 -21.30
N VAL A 315 14.69 35.61 -20.31
CA VAL A 315 14.63 36.96 -19.79
C VAL A 315 15.98 37.61 -20.13
N VAL A 316 15.99 38.47 -21.13
CA VAL A 316 17.21 39.05 -21.70
C VAL A 316 17.46 40.42 -21.08
N SER A 317 18.60 40.58 -20.39
CA SER A 317 19.03 41.90 -19.90
C SER A 317 19.47 42.80 -21.06
N ARG A 318 19.26 44.13 -20.91
CA ARG A 318 19.80 45.16 -21.80
C ARG A 318 21.07 45.66 -21.19
N VAL A 319 22.19 45.18 -21.72
CA VAL A 319 23.51 45.48 -21.18
C VAL A 319 24.55 45.43 -22.28
N SER A 320 25.42 46.44 -22.27
CA SER A 320 26.56 46.54 -23.20
C SER A 320 27.73 47.29 -22.63
N ARG A 321 27.58 47.94 -21.45
CA ARG A 321 28.58 48.87 -20.93
C ARG A 321 29.93 48.18 -20.69
N PHE A 322 30.95 48.74 -21.30
CA PHE A 322 32.34 48.30 -21.17
C PHE A 322 33.33 49.45 -21.28
N THR A 323 34.50 49.31 -20.71
CA THR A 323 35.57 50.30 -20.82
C THR A 323 36.46 50.00 -22.03
N VAL A 324 36.39 50.84 -23.05
CA VAL A 324 37.13 50.68 -24.31
C VAL A 324 38.09 51.90 -24.43
N ASN A 325 39.39 51.62 -24.61
CA ASN A 325 40.43 52.64 -24.71
C ASN A 325 40.42 53.65 -23.53
N GLY A 326 40.13 53.17 -22.32
CA GLY A 326 40.12 54.01 -21.10
C GLY A 326 38.83 54.83 -20.93
N ALA A 327 37.83 54.68 -21.77
CA ALA A 327 36.53 55.35 -21.64
C ALA A 327 35.40 54.34 -21.50
N SER A 328 34.62 54.43 -20.43
CA SER A 328 33.40 53.66 -20.25
C SER A 328 32.31 54.13 -21.19
N ARG A 329 31.76 53.23 -21.95
CA ARG A 329 30.67 53.51 -22.92
C ARG A 329 29.60 52.41 -22.97
N THR A 330 28.37 52.82 -23.31
CA THR A 330 27.31 51.93 -23.79
C THR A 330 27.45 51.71 -25.30
N TRP A 331 27.18 50.54 -25.78
CA TRP A 331 27.19 50.22 -27.20
C TRP A 331 25.74 49.95 -27.71
N GLN A 332 25.15 51.03 -28.27
CA GLN A 332 23.76 51.07 -28.66
C GLN A 332 23.34 49.94 -29.61
N PRO A 333 24.11 49.51 -30.63
CA PRO A 333 23.73 48.40 -31.51
C PRO A 333 23.42 47.08 -30.78
N VAL A 334 24.15 46.78 -29.65
CA VAL A 334 23.86 45.58 -28.84
C VAL A 334 22.55 45.77 -28.06
N ILE A 335 22.34 46.96 -27.51
CA ILE A 335 21.08 47.28 -26.79
C ILE A 335 19.87 47.18 -27.74
N ASP A 336 20.01 47.67 -28.97
CA ASP A 336 18.96 47.65 -29.97
C ASP A 336 18.63 46.20 -30.38
N ALA A 337 19.63 45.36 -30.63
CA ALA A 337 19.46 43.95 -30.89
C ALA A 337 18.78 43.17 -29.72
N GLN A 338 19.17 43.51 -28.47
CA GLN A 338 18.52 42.95 -27.28
C GLN A 338 17.05 43.37 -27.17
N ASN A 339 16.74 44.63 -27.45
CA ASN A 339 15.37 45.13 -27.49
C ASN A 339 14.55 44.48 -28.64
N ASP A 340 15.16 44.26 -29.79
CA ASP A 340 14.51 43.64 -30.95
C ASP A 340 14.12 42.20 -30.70
N VAL A 341 15.05 41.35 -30.14
CA VAL A 341 14.72 39.96 -29.83
C VAL A 341 13.63 39.86 -28.79
N ILE A 342 13.51 40.82 -27.89
CA ILE A 342 12.43 40.94 -26.89
C ILE A 342 11.11 41.43 -27.56
N GLY A 343 11.22 42.24 -28.64
CA GLY A 343 10.08 42.86 -29.33
C GLY A 343 9.64 44.23 -28.73
N ILE A 344 10.58 44.91 -28.12
CA ILE A 344 10.40 46.30 -27.59
C ILE A 344 11.30 47.31 -28.29
N GLY A 345 12.11 46.89 -29.28
CA GLY A 345 12.96 47.70 -30.11
C GLY A 345 12.18 48.38 -31.25
N ALA A 346 12.93 48.97 -32.20
CA ALA A 346 12.42 49.70 -33.32
C ALA A 346 11.52 48.83 -34.26
N HIS A 347 11.79 47.52 -34.31
CA HIS A 347 11.07 46.59 -35.15
C HIS A 347 9.84 45.94 -34.43
N GLY A 348 9.62 46.26 -33.17
CA GLY A 348 8.45 45.84 -32.39
C GLY A 348 8.23 44.33 -32.37
N SER A 349 7.05 43.90 -32.81
CA SER A 349 6.65 42.51 -32.82
C SER A 349 6.96 41.76 -34.13
N ASP A 350 7.73 42.34 -35.02
CA ASP A 350 8.10 41.68 -36.29
C ASP A 350 8.83 40.36 -36.03
N PRO A 351 8.31 39.20 -36.49
CA PRO A 351 8.90 37.88 -36.24
C PRO A 351 10.29 37.70 -36.89
N ALA A 352 10.72 38.57 -37.81
CA ALA A 352 12.07 38.59 -38.32
C ALA A 352 13.10 39.00 -37.23
N TYR A 353 12.65 39.72 -36.21
CA TYR A 353 13.47 40.28 -35.13
C TYR A 353 13.10 39.62 -33.77
N LYS A 354 11.85 39.73 -33.37
CA LYS A 354 11.34 39.16 -32.11
C LYS A 354 11.31 37.63 -32.09
N LEU A 355 11.64 37.03 -30.96
CA LEU A 355 11.33 35.62 -30.66
C LEU A 355 10.20 35.48 -29.65
N PRO A 356 9.27 34.53 -29.86
CA PRO A 356 8.25 34.19 -28.83
C PRO A 356 8.89 33.73 -27.53
N GLY A 357 8.27 34.07 -26.38
CA GLY A 357 8.75 33.64 -25.07
C GLY A 357 10.07 34.29 -24.62
N VAL A 358 10.45 35.42 -25.27
CA VAL A 358 11.58 36.26 -24.82
C VAL A 358 11.01 37.49 -24.14
N PHE A 359 11.48 37.76 -22.93
CA PHE A 359 11.00 38.79 -22.03
C PHE A 359 12.11 39.78 -21.69
N ALA A 360 11.74 41.01 -21.32
CA ALA A 360 12.68 42.03 -20.94
C ALA A 360 13.27 41.79 -19.55
N GLY A 361 14.57 41.57 -19.47
CA GLY A 361 15.38 41.66 -18.26
C GLY A 361 15.71 43.06 -17.81
N PRO A 362 16.60 43.26 -16.86
CA PRO A 362 17.02 44.60 -16.44
C PRO A 362 17.81 45.34 -17.50
N ALA A 363 17.69 46.68 -17.55
CA ALA A 363 18.58 47.56 -18.28
C ALA A 363 19.62 48.14 -17.26
N THR A 364 20.87 47.79 -17.44
CA THR A 364 21.87 47.99 -16.39
C THR A 364 22.96 48.97 -16.74
N ASP A 365 23.05 49.52 -17.97
CA ASP A 365 24.13 50.36 -18.42
C ASP A 365 24.15 51.74 -17.75
N ASP A 366 22.99 52.24 -17.25
CA ASP A 366 22.91 53.50 -16.55
C ASP A 366 23.47 53.46 -15.10
N TYR A 367 23.65 52.19 -14.56
CA TYR A 367 24.13 51.96 -13.20
C TYR A 367 25.63 51.55 -13.25
N TRP A 368 26.50 52.55 -13.48
CA TRP A 368 27.94 52.28 -13.79
C TRP A 368 28.91 52.90 -12.79
N ASP A 369 28.48 53.89 -11.99
CA ASP A 369 29.34 54.58 -11.04
C ASP A 369 29.76 53.68 -9.86
N SER A 370 30.61 54.19 -9.00
CA SER A 370 31.20 53.49 -7.85
C SER A 370 30.16 53.03 -6.80
N ASN A 371 28.91 53.49 -6.85
CA ASN A 371 27.85 52.96 -5.99
C ASN A 371 27.37 51.57 -6.45
N TYR A 372 27.59 51.25 -7.72
CA TYR A 372 27.14 50.02 -8.32
C TYR A 372 28.25 49.09 -8.75
N ARG A 373 29.37 49.63 -9.30
CA ARG A 373 30.43 48.86 -9.95
C ARG A 373 31.82 49.34 -9.48
N SER A 374 32.73 48.42 -9.21
CA SER A 374 34.07 48.75 -8.77
C SER A 374 35.02 49.15 -9.92
N ASP A 375 34.75 48.69 -11.13
CA ASP A 375 35.56 48.89 -12.32
C ASP A 375 34.77 49.35 -13.55
N GLU A 376 33.61 49.97 -13.28
CA GLU A 376 32.62 50.44 -14.27
C GLU A 376 31.96 49.31 -15.10
N VAL A 377 32.40 48.06 -14.97
CA VAL A 377 31.90 46.87 -15.68
C VAL A 377 31.17 45.94 -14.70
N HIS A 378 31.85 45.51 -13.62
CA HIS A 378 31.38 44.51 -12.72
C HIS A 378 30.64 45.10 -11.52
N PHE A 379 29.44 44.64 -11.27
CA PHE A 379 28.70 44.96 -10.07
C PHE A 379 29.47 44.52 -8.82
N SER A 380 29.41 45.29 -7.74
CA SER A 380 30.18 45.01 -6.52
C SER A 380 29.51 45.60 -5.29
N GLY A 381 29.77 45.01 -4.12
CA GLY A 381 29.26 45.54 -2.84
C GLY A 381 27.75 45.70 -2.84
N ALA A 382 27.28 46.92 -2.51
CA ALA A 382 25.85 47.24 -2.54
C ALA A 382 25.22 47.12 -3.94
N GLY A 383 26.02 47.33 -5.00
CA GLY A 383 25.59 47.16 -6.40
C GLY A 383 25.07 45.77 -6.69
N LEU A 384 25.54 44.69 -6.03
CA LEU A 384 25.00 43.33 -6.19
C LEU A 384 23.59 43.20 -5.64
N ILE A 385 23.27 43.93 -4.56
CA ILE A 385 21.91 44.00 -4.02
C ILE A 385 20.98 44.69 -5.02
N HIS A 386 21.43 45.79 -5.61
CA HIS A 386 20.66 46.48 -6.65
C HIS A 386 20.47 45.65 -7.90
N LEU A 387 21.51 44.91 -8.35
CA LEU A 387 21.35 43.97 -9.48
C LEU A 387 20.31 42.91 -9.19
N ALA A 388 20.27 42.37 -7.96
CA ALA A 388 19.24 41.44 -7.51
C ALA A 388 17.85 42.09 -7.52
N GLU A 389 17.72 43.35 -7.14
CA GLU A 389 16.46 44.09 -7.23
C GLU A 389 16.00 44.26 -8.67
N PHE A 390 16.89 44.73 -9.56
CA PHE A 390 16.59 44.91 -10.98
C PHE A 390 16.10 43.65 -11.64
N TRP A 391 16.70 42.49 -11.34
CA TRP A 391 16.22 41.20 -11.83
C TRP A 391 14.83 40.85 -11.26
N THR A 392 14.62 41.00 -9.95
CA THR A 392 13.36 40.68 -9.29
C THR A 392 12.19 41.55 -9.79
N GLU A 393 12.45 42.83 -10.12
CA GLU A 393 11.45 43.75 -10.68
C GLU A 393 10.96 43.29 -12.06
N LYS A 394 11.83 42.65 -12.89
CA LYS A 394 11.48 42.18 -14.22
C LYS A 394 10.64 40.90 -14.20
N LEU A 395 10.72 40.12 -13.16
CA LEU A 395 9.88 38.92 -12.98
C LEU A 395 8.51 39.33 -12.39
N THR A 396 7.72 40.02 -13.21
CA THR A 396 6.40 40.54 -12.83
C THR A 396 5.32 39.43 -12.79
N THR A 397 4.14 39.75 -12.29
CA THR A 397 2.97 38.88 -12.39
C THR A 397 2.67 38.49 -13.85
N ASP A 398 2.80 39.47 -14.77
CA ASP A 398 2.60 39.21 -16.20
C ASP A 398 3.63 38.28 -16.79
N PHE A 399 4.89 38.37 -16.36
CA PHE A 399 5.91 37.39 -16.75
C PHE A 399 5.50 35.97 -16.32
N PHE A 400 5.10 35.75 -15.07
CA PHE A 400 4.68 34.44 -14.59
C PHE A 400 3.41 33.92 -15.27
N ALA A 401 2.49 34.83 -15.63
CA ALA A 401 1.27 34.45 -16.36
C ALA A 401 1.53 34.08 -17.83
N GLN A 402 2.50 34.76 -18.49
CA GLN A 402 2.80 34.57 -19.90
C GLN A 402 3.89 33.52 -20.17
N SER A 403 4.78 33.27 -19.20
CA SER A 403 5.79 32.22 -19.32
C SER A 403 5.18 30.85 -19.05
N THR A 404 5.49 29.87 -19.91
CA THR A 404 5.08 28.49 -19.72
C THR A 404 6.23 27.73 -19.06
N PRO A 405 6.11 27.30 -17.81
CA PRO A 405 7.16 26.50 -17.15
C PRO A 405 7.20 25.10 -17.73
N TYR A 406 8.39 24.56 -17.88
CA TYR A 406 8.58 23.14 -18.15
C TYR A 406 8.48 22.37 -16.84
N PRO A 407 7.60 21.36 -16.78
CA PRO A 407 7.46 20.54 -15.56
C PRO A 407 8.69 19.65 -15.38
N SER A 408 8.84 19.16 -14.16
CA SER A 408 9.79 18.10 -13.85
C SER A 408 9.48 16.82 -14.64
N THR A 409 10.51 16.12 -15.11
CA THR A 409 10.34 14.78 -15.65
C THR A 409 10.38 13.77 -14.50
N PRO A 410 9.31 12.97 -14.29
CA PRO A 410 9.32 11.97 -13.23
C PRO A 410 10.48 10.97 -13.39
N PRO A 411 11.11 10.56 -12.31
CA PRO A 411 12.14 9.52 -12.37
C PRO A 411 11.53 8.21 -12.91
N PRO A 412 12.32 7.39 -13.65
CA PRO A 412 11.83 6.13 -14.18
C PRO A 412 11.35 5.21 -13.07
N ASN A 413 10.12 4.71 -13.22
CA ASN A 413 9.55 3.71 -12.33
C ASN A 413 10.05 2.33 -12.73
N ILE A 414 10.83 1.70 -11.85
CA ILE A 414 11.45 0.41 -12.10
C ILE A 414 10.63 -0.66 -11.41
N SER A 415 10.13 -1.63 -12.19
CA SER A 415 9.54 -2.82 -11.60
C SER A 415 10.62 -3.87 -11.30
N VAL A 416 10.35 -4.70 -10.30
CA VAL A 416 11.30 -5.66 -9.76
C VAL A 416 10.68 -7.06 -9.79
N SER A 417 11.41 -8.05 -10.28
CA SER A 417 11.05 -9.47 -10.16
C SER A 417 12.19 -10.25 -9.52
N ARG A 418 11.86 -11.29 -8.73
CA ARG A 418 12.82 -12.17 -8.09
C ARG A 418 12.78 -13.55 -8.68
N SER A 419 13.95 -14.16 -8.87
CA SER A 419 14.08 -15.58 -9.18
C SER A 419 14.14 -16.42 -7.87
N GLU A 420 13.98 -17.73 -8.01
CA GLU A 420 14.18 -18.67 -6.89
C GLU A 420 15.61 -18.63 -6.32
N THR A 421 16.57 -18.12 -7.09
CA THR A 421 18.01 -18.06 -6.76
C THR A 421 18.40 -16.82 -5.96
N ALA A 422 17.43 -16.04 -5.48
CA ALA A 422 17.62 -14.77 -4.79
C ALA A 422 18.07 -13.59 -5.66
N ASP A 423 18.35 -13.80 -6.94
CA ASP A 423 18.68 -12.73 -7.87
C ASP A 423 17.44 -11.85 -8.15
N VAL A 424 17.67 -10.56 -8.27
CA VAL A 424 16.64 -9.58 -8.59
C VAL A 424 16.86 -9.07 -10.01
N THR A 425 15.82 -9.18 -10.83
CA THR A 425 15.78 -8.55 -12.15
C THR A 425 15.02 -7.22 -12.05
N PHE A 426 15.71 -6.16 -12.41
CA PHE A 426 15.16 -4.83 -12.56
C PHE A 426 14.68 -4.65 -14.00
N HIS A 427 13.46 -4.16 -14.15
CA HIS A 427 12.84 -3.88 -15.45
C HIS A 427 12.71 -2.36 -15.62
N GLY A 428 13.56 -1.78 -16.45
CA GLY A 428 13.47 -0.36 -16.80
C GLY A 428 12.21 -0.09 -17.67
N PRO A 429 11.53 1.05 -17.48
CA PRO A 429 10.38 1.42 -18.30
C PRO A 429 10.80 1.63 -19.76
N SER A 430 9.92 1.32 -20.69
CA SER A 430 10.15 1.58 -22.14
C SER A 430 10.03 3.08 -22.45
N GLY A 431 10.49 3.47 -23.66
CA GLY A 431 10.30 4.82 -24.21
C GLY A 431 11.50 5.76 -24.07
N TRP A 432 12.61 5.30 -23.50
CA TRP A 432 13.85 6.06 -23.42
C TRP A 432 14.82 5.69 -24.55
N ALA A 433 15.64 6.65 -24.96
CA ALA A 433 16.62 6.43 -26.02
C ALA A 433 17.80 5.58 -25.53
N ASN A 434 18.26 5.78 -24.29
CA ASN A 434 19.35 5.04 -23.71
C ASN A 434 19.05 4.67 -22.25
N TYR A 435 19.64 3.54 -21.83
CA TYR A 435 19.60 3.01 -20.46
C TYR A 435 21.01 2.81 -19.97
N ASN A 436 21.26 3.13 -18.72
CA ASN A 436 22.56 2.92 -18.09
C ASN A 436 22.38 2.65 -16.59
N TRP A 437 22.56 1.39 -16.20
CA TRP A 437 22.60 1.00 -14.80
C TRP A 437 23.93 1.41 -14.19
N ILE A 438 23.89 2.05 -13.05
CA ILE A 438 25.04 2.61 -12.34
C ILE A 438 25.01 2.22 -10.87
N ALA A 439 26.17 2.20 -10.22
CA ALA A 439 26.25 2.15 -8.77
C ALA A 439 25.61 3.43 -8.18
N ALA A 440 24.83 3.30 -7.10
CA ALA A 440 24.02 4.40 -6.58
C ALA A 440 24.83 5.65 -6.19
N ASP A 441 26.08 5.46 -5.75
CA ASP A 441 26.96 6.53 -5.27
C ASP A 441 27.94 7.02 -6.34
N ASN A 442 27.88 6.48 -7.56
CA ASN A 442 28.75 6.88 -8.65
C ASN A 442 27.99 6.95 -9.99
N CYS A 443 27.50 8.16 -10.31
CA CYS A 443 26.72 8.43 -11.52
C CYS A 443 27.52 8.25 -12.84
N ASN A 444 28.82 8.01 -12.76
CA ASN A 444 29.73 7.85 -13.90
C ASN A 444 30.15 6.40 -14.15
N ASN A 445 29.86 5.48 -13.24
CA ASN A 445 30.29 4.08 -13.35
C ASN A 445 29.16 3.23 -13.95
N SER A 446 29.24 2.98 -15.26
CA SER A 446 28.29 2.11 -15.97
C SER A 446 28.51 0.64 -15.60
N ILE A 447 27.42 -0.02 -15.19
CA ILE A 447 27.39 -1.45 -14.89
C ILE A 447 26.77 -2.21 -16.05
N SER A 448 25.69 -1.68 -16.63
CA SER A 448 24.98 -2.26 -17.76
C SER A 448 24.25 -1.18 -18.55
N ASN A 449 24.14 -1.37 -19.86
CA ASN A 449 23.39 -0.47 -20.75
C ASN A 449 22.13 -1.10 -21.34
N THR A 450 21.64 -2.15 -20.73
CA THR A 450 20.40 -2.83 -21.14
C THR A 450 19.19 -2.26 -20.41
N GLN A 451 18.01 -2.32 -21.01
CA GLN A 451 16.77 -1.90 -20.37
C GLN A 451 16.51 -2.71 -19.07
N ASN A 452 16.69 -4.01 -19.11
CA ASN A 452 16.54 -4.90 -17.97
C ASN A 452 17.92 -5.38 -17.50
N TRP A 453 18.07 -5.50 -16.19
CA TRP A 453 19.33 -5.93 -15.60
C TRP A 453 19.11 -6.75 -14.33
N THR A 454 19.98 -7.73 -14.05
CA THR A 454 19.86 -8.65 -12.92
C THR A 454 21.06 -8.51 -11.96
N SER A 455 20.79 -8.48 -10.66
CA SER A 455 21.82 -8.43 -9.61
C SER A 455 21.42 -9.25 -8.39
N SER A 456 22.41 -9.73 -7.65
CA SER A 456 22.20 -10.48 -6.40
C SER A 456 22.12 -9.61 -5.15
N SER A 457 22.77 -8.45 -5.14
CA SER A 457 22.74 -7.49 -4.02
C SER A 457 23.39 -6.16 -4.39
N GLY A 458 23.08 -5.11 -3.63
CA GLY A 458 23.71 -3.79 -3.76
C GLY A 458 22.72 -2.63 -3.92
N ASP A 459 23.28 -1.44 -4.10
CA ASP A 459 22.57 -0.20 -4.31
C ASP A 459 22.79 0.31 -5.74
N PHE A 460 21.73 0.56 -6.47
CA PHE A 460 21.76 0.88 -7.90
C PHE A 460 20.83 2.03 -8.26
N LYS A 461 21.15 2.70 -9.35
CA LYS A 461 20.28 3.64 -10.05
C LYS A 461 20.24 3.31 -11.54
N LEU A 462 19.17 3.67 -12.18
CA LEU A 462 19.05 3.69 -13.62
C LEU A 462 19.15 5.14 -14.10
N LYS A 463 20.17 5.46 -14.91
CA LYS A 463 20.28 6.69 -15.66
C LYS A 463 19.66 6.44 -17.03
N VAL A 464 18.66 7.23 -17.42
CA VAL A 464 18.03 7.17 -18.72
C VAL A 464 18.20 8.49 -19.45
N THR A 465 18.20 8.46 -20.79
CA THR A 465 18.15 9.67 -21.61
C THR A 465 17.00 9.60 -22.61
N ASP A 466 16.41 10.76 -22.91
CA ASP A 466 15.44 10.89 -24.00
C ASP A 466 16.14 11.14 -25.35
N SER A 467 15.35 11.39 -26.41
CA SER A 467 15.88 11.68 -27.75
C SER A 467 16.64 13.02 -27.88
N HIS A 468 16.53 13.91 -26.90
CA HIS A 468 17.25 15.17 -26.80
C HIS A 468 18.44 15.09 -25.85
N ASN A 469 18.80 13.90 -25.38
CA ASN A 469 19.80 13.64 -24.37
C ASN A 469 19.51 14.26 -22.99
N ASN A 470 18.25 14.54 -22.67
CA ASN A 470 17.86 14.89 -21.31
C ASN A 470 18.04 13.70 -20.39
N VAL A 471 18.78 13.88 -19.31
CA VAL A 471 19.14 12.84 -18.36
C VAL A 471 18.17 12.83 -17.19
N VAL A 472 17.67 11.65 -16.87
CA VAL A 472 16.82 11.43 -15.68
C VAL A 472 17.33 10.23 -14.92
N PHE A 473 17.47 10.37 -13.61
CA PHE A 473 17.89 9.30 -12.72
C PHE A 473 16.71 8.66 -12.02
N SER A 474 16.72 7.34 -11.91
CA SER A 474 15.81 6.66 -11.01
C SER A 474 16.11 6.99 -9.54
N PRO A 475 15.16 6.75 -8.63
CA PRO A 475 15.48 6.61 -7.22
C PRO A 475 16.55 5.56 -7.00
N LYS A 476 17.27 5.65 -5.88
CA LYS A 476 18.19 4.59 -5.48
C LYS A 476 17.38 3.35 -5.11
N MET A 477 17.66 2.25 -5.77
CA MET A 477 17.12 0.92 -5.51
C MET A 477 18.06 0.16 -4.60
N HIS A 478 17.50 -0.57 -3.64
CA HIS A 478 18.26 -1.43 -2.73
C HIS A 478 17.89 -2.89 -2.94
N VAL A 479 18.91 -3.74 -3.11
CA VAL A 479 18.74 -5.20 -3.15
C VAL A 479 19.45 -5.79 -1.95
N PRO A 480 18.72 -6.29 -0.95
CA PRO A 480 19.35 -7.01 0.15
C PRO A 480 19.86 -8.37 -0.32
N ALA A 481 21.01 -8.81 0.20
CA ALA A 481 21.58 -10.12 -0.13
C ALA A 481 20.63 -11.28 0.22
N THR A 482 19.80 -11.12 1.24
CA THR A 482 18.76 -12.07 1.65
C THR A 482 17.53 -11.32 2.13
N ILE A 483 16.33 -11.85 1.86
CA ILE A 483 15.10 -11.39 2.50
C ILE A 483 14.66 -12.49 3.47
N ALA A 484 14.71 -12.19 4.76
CA ALA A 484 14.09 -13.01 5.78
C ALA A 484 12.61 -12.65 5.88
N PRO A 485 11.70 -13.62 5.98
CA PRO A 485 10.30 -13.32 6.27
C PRO A 485 10.18 -12.55 7.59
N SER A 486 9.40 -11.50 7.61
CA SER A 486 9.16 -10.64 8.77
C SER A 486 7.68 -10.57 9.17
N ALA A 487 6.81 -11.27 8.46
CA ALA A 487 5.40 -11.45 8.79
C ALA A 487 4.89 -12.81 8.32
N ILE A 488 3.76 -13.24 8.86
CA ILE A 488 3.05 -14.43 8.40
C ILE A 488 2.17 -14.10 7.19
N ALA A 489 1.83 -15.13 6.40
CA ALA A 489 1.04 -15.02 5.18
C ALA A 489 -0.35 -14.40 5.42
N LYS A 490 -0.85 -13.70 4.40
CA LYS A 490 -2.23 -13.26 4.28
C LYS A 490 -3.09 -14.28 3.55
N ASN A 491 -4.40 -14.01 3.51
CA ASN A 491 -5.33 -14.81 2.73
C ASN A 491 -4.93 -14.82 1.24
N ALA A 492 -4.94 -16.02 0.66
CA ALA A 492 -4.58 -16.32 -0.71
C ALA A 492 -3.08 -16.14 -1.08
N ASP A 493 -2.19 -15.87 -0.12
CA ASP A 493 -0.75 -15.91 -0.39
C ASP A 493 -0.33 -17.30 -0.88
N VAL A 494 0.46 -17.32 -1.95
CA VAL A 494 0.94 -18.54 -2.61
C VAL A 494 2.46 -18.50 -2.75
N SER A 495 3.13 -19.59 -2.40
CA SER A 495 4.55 -19.81 -2.68
C SER A 495 4.73 -21.06 -3.52
N GLN A 496 5.60 -20.99 -4.50
CA GLN A 496 6.07 -22.15 -5.27
C GLN A 496 7.59 -22.23 -5.14
N LYS A 497 8.11 -23.38 -4.75
CA LYS A 497 9.54 -23.56 -4.50
C LYS A 497 10.01 -24.96 -4.80
N SER A 498 11.20 -25.06 -5.38
CA SER A 498 11.95 -26.32 -5.48
C SER A 498 12.58 -26.69 -4.14
N ILE A 499 12.32 -27.89 -3.66
CA ILE A 499 12.73 -28.35 -2.33
C ILE A 499 14.15 -28.90 -2.37
N THR A 500 15.02 -28.34 -1.54
CA THR A 500 16.42 -28.74 -1.42
C THR A 500 16.68 -29.50 -0.10
N ASN A 501 17.78 -30.24 -0.04
CA ASN A 501 18.21 -30.88 1.21
C ASN A 501 18.58 -29.81 2.25
N GLY A 502 18.11 -29.96 3.48
CA GLY A 502 18.38 -29.06 4.61
C GLY A 502 17.18 -28.35 5.18
N ASN A 503 17.42 -27.47 6.16
CA ASN A 503 16.39 -26.86 7.00
C ASN A 503 15.86 -25.51 6.46
N ASN A 504 16.32 -25.02 5.32
CA ASN A 504 16.03 -23.66 4.83
C ASN A 504 15.00 -23.58 3.70
N ASN A 505 14.12 -24.57 3.58
CA ASN A 505 13.03 -24.51 2.61
C ASN A 505 11.87 -23.68 3.16
N LEU A 506 12.03 -22.36 3.16
CA LEU A 506 10.97 -21.41 3.50
C LEU A 506 10.03 -21.26 2.30
N LEU A 507 8.75 -21.50 2.53
CA LEU A 507 7.67 -21.32 1.58
C LEU A 507 7.05 -19.97 1.90
N ALA A 508 7.46 -18.94 1.18
CA ALA A 508 7.10 -17.55 1.47
C ALA A 508 6.74 -16.81 0.20
N THR A 509 5.91 -15.81 0.33
CA THR A 509 5.66 -14.77 -0.67
C THR A 509 6.47 -13.57 -0.26
N GLU A 510 7.57 -13.30 -0.93
CA GLU A 510 8.51 -12.21 -0.58
C GLU A 510 8.90 -12.22 0.90
N CYS A 511 8.30 -11.32 1.68
CA CYS A 511 8.57 -11.13 3.10
C CYS A 511 7.58 -11.85 4.03
N ARG A 512 6.54 -12.52 3.52
CA ARG A 512 5.52 -13.23 4.30
C ARG A 512 5.71 -14.72 4.21
N ILE A 513 5.90 -15.37 5.37
CA ILE A 513 6.07 -16.83 5.43
C ILE A 513 4.70 -17.50 5.45
N ILE A 514 4.54 -18.51 4.59
CA ILE A 514 3.37 -19.39 4.58
C ILE A 514 3.65 -20.63 5.44
N ALA A 515 4.77 -21.31 5.17
CA ALA A 515 5.19 -22.49 5.87
C ALA A 515 6.71 -22.69 5.73
N LYS A 516 7.27 -23.61 6.51
CA LYS A 516 8.63 -24.11 6.34
C LYS A 516 8.58 -25.63 6.22
N ILE A 517 9.28 -26.19 5.26
CA ILE A 517 9.38 -27.64 5.11
C ILE A 517 10.81 -28.11 5.36
N ILE A 518 10.94 -29.19 6.11
CA ILE A 518 12.19 -29.87 6.42
C ILE A 518 12.09 -31.31 5.91
N PRO A 519 12.64 -31.62 4.74
CA PRO A 519 12.61 -32.96 4.20
C PRO A 519 13.43 -33.91 5.08
N ALA A 520 12.97 -35.13 5.28
CA ALA A 520 13.79 -36.21 5.81
C ALA A 520 14.92 -36.57 4.82
N SER A 521 16.01 -37.13 5.32
CA SER A 521 17.10 -37.60 4.46
C SER A 521 16.57 -38.60 3.42
N GLY A 522 16.84 -38.37 2.13
CA GLY A 522 16.37 -39.23 1.04
C GLY A 522 14.88 -39.15 0.73
N SER A 523 14.19 -38.13 1.25
CA SER A 523 12.75 -37.91 0.97
C SER A 523 12.49 -37.71 -0.52
N ALA A 524 11.41 -38.31 -1.04
CA ALA A 524 11.02 -38.21 -2.44
C ALA A 524 10.63 -36.77 -2.88
N ILE A 525 10.40 -35.85 -1.94
CA ILE A 525 10.08 -34.43 -2.25
C ILE A 525 11.34 -33.64 -2.65
N LEU A 526 12.54 -34.14 -2.39
CA LEU A 526 13.77 -33.46 -2.78
C LEU A 526 13.83 -33.27 -4.30
N ASN A 527 14.25 -32.11 -4.74
CA ASN A 527 14.32 -31.70 -6.15
C ASN A 527 12.95 -31.68 -6.88
N SER A 528 11.84 -31.68 -6.13
CA SER A 528 10.50 -31.47 -6.68
C SER A 528 9.97 -30.07 -6.32
N THR A 529 9.01 -29.61 -7.11
CA THR A 529 8.35 -28.34 -6.85
C THR A 529 7.18 -28.53 -5.89
N LEU A 530 7.14 -27.74 -4.83
CA LEU A 530 6.03 -27.65 -3.87
C LEU A 530 5.32 -26.30 -4.01
N THR A 531 4.02 -26.33 -4.23
CA THR A 531 3.16 -25.14 -4.18
C THR A 531 2.39 -25.16 -2.86
N THR A 532 2.46 -24.05 -2.13
CA THR A 532 1.79 -23.87 -0.84
C THR A 532 0.92 -22.62 -0.89
N LYS A 533 -0.28 -22.72 -0.35
CA LYS A 533 -1.21 -21.59 -0.25
C LYS A 533 -1.76 -21.47 1.16
N ALA A 534 -1.85 -20.24 1.67
CA ALA A 534 -2.55 -19.91 2.90
C ALA A 534 -3.97 -19.44 2.59
N PHE A 535 -4.92 -19.92 3.37
CA PHE A 535 -6.30 -19.44 3.36
C PHE A 535 -6.66 -18.91 4.75
N ILE A 536 -7.42 -17.82 4.81
CA ILE A 536 -7.91 -17.25 6.05
C ILE A 536 -9.38 -16.89 5.88
N ASP A 537 -10.25 -17.67 6.49
CA ASP A 537 -11.68 -17.43 6.51
C ASP A 537 -12.02 -16.24 7.44
N ALA A 538 -13.19 -15.65 7.29
CA ALA A 538 -13.61 -14.50 8.10
C ALA A 538 -13.75 -14.84 9.60
N SER A 539 -13.97 -16.12 9.95
CA SER A 539 -14.12 -16.63 11.31
C SER A 539 -13.78 -18.12 11.36
N PRO A 540 -13.55 -18.69 12.56
CA PRO A 540 -13.35 -20.12 12.73
C PRO A 540 -14.53 -20.91 12.13
N GLY A 541 -14.19 -21.87 11.26
CA GLY A 541 -15.15 -22.68 10.52
C GLY A 541 -15.68 -23.86 11.33
N THR A 542 -16.78 -24.46 10.85
CA THR A 542 -17.29 -25.73 11.37
C THR A 542 -17.45 -26.71 10.21
N TYR A 543 -16.95 -27.92 10.37
CA TYR A 543 -17.13 -29.00 9.42
C TYR A 543 -17.33 -30.31 10.18
N LEU A 544 -18.40 -31.02 9.87
CA LEU A 544 -18.83 -32.25 10.59
C LEU A 544 -18.81 -32.04 12.12
N ASN A 545 -19.35 -30.89 12.57
CA ASN A 545 -19.47 -30.42 13.95
C ASN A 545 -18.14 -30.15 14.69
N ALA A 546 -16.99 -30.36 14.07
CA ALA A 546 -15.72 -29.96 14.60
C ALA A 546 -15.40 -28.50 14.26
N ARG A 547 -14.84 -27.75 15.21
CA ARG A 547 -14.34 -26.38 14.99
C ARG A 547 -12.96 -26.43 14.41
N TYR A 548 -12.72 -25.57 13.43
CA TYR A 548 -11.41 -25.39 12.81
C TYR A 548 -11.01 -23.92 12.84
N LEU A 549 -9.73 -23.69 12.98
CA LEU A 549 -9.16 -22.37 12.89
C LEU A 549 -9.48 -21.75 11.52
N GLN A 550 -9.68 -20.42 11.48
CA GLN A 550 -9.91 -19.70 10.23
C GLN A 550 -8.74 -19.77 9.25
N ARG A 551 -7.50 -19.91 9.75
CA ARG A 551 -6.32 -20.11 8.94
C ARG A 551 -6.08 -21.58 8.69
N HIS A 552 -5.90 -21.93 7.41
CA HIS A 552 -5.53 -23.27 6.97
C HIS A 552 -4.61 -23.20 5.75
N PHE A 553 -4.03 -24.33 5.40
CA PHE A 553 -2.97 -24.41 4.40
C PHE A 553 -3.25 -25.49 3.39
N ASP A 554 -2.93 -25.24 2.11
CA ASP A 554 -3.00 -26.23 1.03
C ASP A 554 -1.61 -26.45 0.46
N LEU A 555 -1.18 -27.72 0.35
CA LEU A 555 0.09 -28.12 -0.23
C LEU A 555 -0.15 -29.00 -1.46
N LYS A 556 0.48 -28.63 -2.57
CA LYS A 556 0.42 -29.37 -3.84
C LYS A 556 1.81 -29.72 -4.35
N THR A 557 2.01 -30.95 -4.71
CA THR A 557 3.21 -31.46 -5.39
C THR A 557 2.83 -32.68 -6.24
N ASP A 558 3.68 -33.07 -7.17
CA ASP A 558 3.55 -34.29 -7.97
C ASP A 558 3.91 -35.57 -7.17
N LYS A 559 4.45 -35.42 -5.97
CA LYS A 559 4.84 -36.52 -5.08
C LYS A 559 3.69 -36.96 -4.19
N THR A 560 3.46 -38.26 -4.10
CA THR A 560 2.34 -38.83 -3.36
C THR A 560 2.73 -39.46 -2.04
N ASN A 561 4.02 -39.75 -1.82
CA ASN A 561 4.53 -40.31 -0.58
C ASN A 561 5.95 -39.82 -0.31
N PHE A 562 6.13 -39.05 0.76
CA PHE A 562 7.41 -38.47 1.15
C PHE A 562 7.43 -38.13 2.65
N ALA A 563 8.55 -38.32 3.30
CA ALA A 563 8.72 -37.97 4.71
C ALA A 563 9.27 -36.54 4.84
N SER A 564 8.54 -35.71 5.54
CA SER A 564 8.96 -34.33 5.81
C SER A 564 8.30 -33.81 7.07
N LYS A 565 8.95 -32.85 7.76
CA LYS A 565 8.33 -32.02 8.79
C LYS A 565 7.83 -30.72 8.16
N LEU A 566 6.57 -30.39 8.37
CA LEU A 566 5.98 -29.11 8.00
C LEU A 566 5.82 -28.25 9.24
N ILE A 567 6.19 -26.96 9.14
CA ILE A 567 5.97 -25.96 10.16
C ILE A 567 5.07 -24.88 9.57
N VAL A 568 3.93 -24.65 10.18
CA VAL A 568 2.96 -23.63 9.78
C VAL A 568 2.89 -22.50 10.81
N TYR A 569 2.43 -21.31 10.38
CA TYR A 569 2.48 -20.10 11.17
C TYR A 569 1.08 -19.52 11.40
N VAL A 570 0.78 -19.20 12.66
CA VAL A 570 -0.55 -18.69 13.09
C VAL A 570 -0.39 -17.56 14.09
N SER A 571 -1.25 -16.54 14.01
CA SER A 571 -1.25 -15.42 14.95
C SER A 571 -1.97 -15.77 16.27
N GLN A 572 -1.63 -15.08 17.36
CA GLN A 572 -2.36 -15.21 18.64
C GLN A 572 -3.83 -14.79 18.47
N SER A 573 -4.10 -13.73 17.70
CA SER A 573 -5.46 -13.25 17.50
C SER A 573 -6.38 -14.28 16.80
N GLU A 574 -5.81 -15.16 15.97
CA GLU A 574 -6.56 -16.26 15.36
C GLU A 574 -6.91 -17.35 16.39
N PHE A 575 -5.98 -17.65 17.31
CA PHE A 575 -6.29 -18.54 18.43
C PHE A 575 -7.33 -17.94 19.38
N ASP A 576 -7.24 -16.65 19.67
CA ASP A 576 -8.20 -15.95 20.51
C ASP A 576 -9.61 -15.98 19.90
N ALA A 577 -9.72 -15.75 18.58
CA ALA A 577 -10.99 -15.85 17.85
C ALA A 577 -11.58 -17.27 17.88
N PHE A 578 -10.74 -18.30 17.75
CA PHE A 578 -11.15 -19.69 17.89
C PHE A 578 -11.64 -19.99 19.30
N ASN A 579 -10.93 -19.50 20.32
CA ASN A 579 -11.24 -19.73 21.73
C ASN A 579 -12.55 -19.10 22.19
N LEU A 580 -13.06 -18.07 21.48
CA LEU A 580 -14.37 -17.48 21.73
C LEU A 580 -15.53 -18.41 21.37
N VAL A 581 -15.31 -19.37 20.47
CA VAL A 581 -16.38 -20.23 19.90
C VAL A 581 -16.13 -21.73 20.14
N SER A 582 -15.06 -22.09 20.85
CA SER A 582 -14.71 -23.48 21.18
C SER A 582 -14.67 -23.70 22.69
N THR A 583 -15.17 -24.84 23.16
CA THR A 583 -15.09 -25.25 24.57
C THR A 583 -13.67 -25.65 24.97
N ASN A 584 -12.99 -26.40 24.13
CA ASN A 584 -11.57 -26.70 24.28
C ASN A 584 -10.75 -25.58 23.66
N GLN A 585 -9.74 -25.15 24.38
CA GLN A 585 -8.99 -23.93 24.03
C GLN A 585 -7.68 -24.24 23.36
N LEU A 586 -7.35 -23.49 22.30
CA LEU A 586 -6.01 -23.36 21.77
C LEU A 586 -5.13 -22.48 22.69
N PRO A 587 -3.80 -22.45 22.53
CA PRO A 587 -2.93 -21.67 23.40
C PRO A 587 -3.34 -20.19 23.54
N LYS A 588 -3.44 -19.69 24.77
CA LYS A 588 -3.76 -18.29 25.09
C LYS A 588 -2.53 -17.40 25.17
N ASN A 589 -1.38 -18.01 25.41
CA ASN A 589 -0.08 -17.35 25.47
C ASN A 589 1.03 -18.41 25.37
N PRO A 590 2.29 -18.02 25.19
CA PRO A 590 3.41 -18.96 25.02
C PRO A 590 3.65 -19.96 26.16
N THR A 591 3.12 -19.72 27.36
CA THR A 591 3.28 -20.61 28.52
C THR A 591 2.05 -21.48 28.79
N ASP A 592 1.02 -21.44 27.96
CA ASP A 592 -0.20 -22.23 28.10
C ASP A 592 0.01 -23.67 27.60
N GLU A 593 0.54 -24.53 28.47
CA GLU A 593 0.81 -25.94 28.12
C GLU A 593 -0.48 -26.75 27.91
N THR A 594 -1.58 -26.38 28.58
CA THR A 594 -2.90 -27.02 28.36
C THR A 594 -3.42 -26.73 26.95
N GLY A 595 -3.39 -25.48 26.52
CA GLY A 595 -3.78 -25.09 25.16
C GLY A 595 -2.91 -25.76 24.11
N LYS A 596 -1.59 -25.85 24.35
CA LYS A 596 -0.68 -26.59 23.46
C LYS A 596 -1.02 -28.08 23.39
N SER A 597 -1.31 -28.72 24.51
CA SER A 597 -1.66 -30.16 24.55
C SER A 597 -2.98 -30.46 23.84
N ASN A 598 -3.89 -29.49 23.79
CA ASN A 598 -5.17 -29.61 23.08
C ASN A 598 -5.01 -29.51 21.56
N LEU A 599 -4.01 -28.78 21.06
CA LEU A 599 -3.88 -28.47 19.63
C LEU A 599 -3.69 -29.74 18.80
N ARG A 600 -4.45 -29.83 17.71
CA ARG A 600 -4.35 -30.89 16.70
C ARG A 600 -4.31 -30.29 15.31
N VAL A 601 -3.70 -30.99 14.38
CA VAL A 601 -3.73 -30.68 12.95
C VAL A 601 -4.50 -31.80 12.24
N VAL A 602 -5.45 -31.43 11.41
CA VAL A 602 -6.18 -32.39 10.59
C VAL A 602 -5.72 -32.23 9.15
N GLN A 603 -5.19 -33.29 8.58
CA GLN A 603 -4.88 -33.37 7.18
C GLN A 603 -6.04 -33.98 6.39
N PHE A 604 -6.45 -33.32 5.32
CA PHE A 604 -7.29 -33.87 4.27
C PHE A 604 -6.41 -34.14 3.04
N GLN A 605 -6.27 -35.40 2.69
CA GLN A 605 -5.40 -35.79 1.57
C GLN A 605 -6.01 -35.43 0.21
N GLY A 606 -5.15 -35.27 -0.80
CA GLY A 606 -5.55 -34.95 -2.16
C GLY A 606 -5.50 -33.45 -2.47
N THR A 607 -6.14 -33.07 -3.58
CA THR A 607 -6.18 -31.68 -4.06
C THR A 607 -7.57 -31.09 -3.94
N SER A 608 -7.63 -29.80 -3.67
CA SER A 608 -8.86 -29.00 -3.68
C SER A 608 -8.72 -27.84 -4.65
N ALA A 609 -9.80 -27.49 -5.35
CA ALA A 609 -9.85 -26.30 -6.18
C ALA A 609 -10.07 -25.02 -5.34
N THR A 610 -10.78 -25.14 -4.22
CA THR A 610 -11.19 -24.01 -3.38
C THR A 610 -10.40 -23.90 -2.06
N GLY A 611 -9.76 -24.99 -1.63
CA GLY A 611 -9.11 -25.10 -0.32
C GLY A 611 -10.08 -25.27 0.84
N SER A 612 -11.40 -25.23 0.61
CA SER A 612 -12.42 -25.28 1.65
C SER A 612 -12.53 -26.68 2.29
N LEU A 613 -12.93 -26.71 3.56
CA LEU A 613 -13.31 -27.94 4.25
C LEU A 613 -14.37 -28.71 3.44
N GLY A 614 -14.20 -30.02 3.30
CA GLY A 614 -15.10 -30.87 2.54
C GLY A 614 -14.90 -30.91 1.02
N SER A 615 -13.98 -30.09 0.48
CA SER A 615 -13.63 -30.07 -0.95
C SER A 615 -12.46 -31.00 -1.33
N TYR A 616 -11.81 -31.64 -0.35
CA TYR A 616 -10.76 -32.64 -0.54
C TYR A 616 -11.36 -34.05 -0.68
N ALA A 617 -10.95 -34.79 -1.70
CA ALA A 617 -11.50 -36.10 -1.99
C ALA A 617 -10.84 -37.27 -1.21
N GLY A 618 -9.70 -37.01 -0.57
CA GLY A 618 -8.90 -38.05 0.11
C GLY A 618 -9.30 -38.27 1.57
N SER A 619 -8.55 -39.17 2.22
CA SER A 619 -8.78 -39.52 3.64
C SER A 619 -8.43 -38.36 4.58
N ARG A 620 -9.11 -38.37 5.73
CA ARG A 620 -8.81 -37.47 6.86
C ARG A 620 -7.87 -38.17 7.83
N THR A 621 -6.87 -37.47 8.30
CA THR A 621 -5.94 -37.95 9.33
C THR A 621 -5.73 -36.85 10.36
N GLU A 622 -5.87 -37.16 11.64
CA GLU A 622 -5.50 -36.29 12.75
C GLU A 622 -4.04 -36.47 13.10
N ILE A 623 -3.33 -35.35 13.29
CA ILE A 623 -1.90 -35.31 13.57
C ILE A 623 -1.69 -34.53 14.87
N THR A 624 -0.99 -35.14 15.82
CA THR A 624 -0.51 -34.41 17.00
C THR A 624 0.78 -33.69 16.64
N PRO A 625 0.85 -32.35 16.74
CA PRO A 625 2.08 -31.61 16.49
C PRO A 625 3.23 -32.09 17.38
N SER A 626 4.42 -32.18 16.79
CA SER A 626 5.65 -32.51 17.51
C SER A 626 6.32 -31.28 18.15
N GLU A 627 5.91 -30.08 17.72
CA GLU A 627 6.49 -28.82 18.19
C GLU A 627 5.44 -27.70 18.12
N ILE A 628 5.28 -26.96 19.21
CA ILE A 628 4.40 -25.78 19.29
C ILE A 628 5.17 -24.71 20.07
N THR A 629 5.69 -23.72 19.33
CA THR A 629 6.58 -22.69 19.87
C THR A 629 6.12 -21.29 19.47
N TRP A 630 6.51 -20.29 20.25
CA TRP A 630 6.26 -18.88 19.94
C TRP A 630 7.48 -18.26 19.28
N ASN A 631 7.30 -17.74 18.06
CA ASN A 631 8.31 -17.00 17.35
C ASN A 631 8.16 -15.51 17.64
N THR A 632 9.07 -14.94 18.42
CA THR A 632 9.06 -13.52 18.79
C THR A 632 9.36 -12.59 17.62
N GLY A 633 10.14 -13.05 16.63
CA GLY A 633 10.50 -12.26 15.44
C GLY A 633 9.34 -12.08 14.47
N LEU A 634 8.47 -13.10 14.37
CA LEU A 634 7.27 -13.08 13.52
C LEU A 634 6.00 -12.75 14.30
N ASN A 635 6.10 -12.63 15.61
CA ASN A 635 4.94 -12.46 16.52
C ASN A 635 3.84 -13.50 16.22
N SER A 636 4.22 -14.78 16.12
CA SER A 636 3.33 -15.86 15.70
C SER A 636 3.69 -17.20 16.35
N TRP A 637 2.74 -18.12 16.34
CA TRP A 637 2.95 -19.51 16.68
C TRP A 637 3.57 -20.25 15.52
N GLU A 638 4.55 -21.11 15.82
CA GLU A 638 5.10 -22.14 14.94
C GLU A 638 4.55 -23.48 15.37
N ILE A 639 3.88 -24.18 14.45
CA ILE A 639 3.27 -25.48 14.68
C ILE A 639 3.93 -26.49 13.75
N GLY A 640 4.81 -27.33 14.30
CA GLY A 640 5.57 -28.33 13.55
C GLY A 640 4.96 -29.72 13.70
N PHE A 641 4.82 -30.43 12.58
CA PHE A 641 4.29 -31.80 12.53
C PHE A 641 4.83 -32.54 11.32
N ASP A 642 4.84 -33.89 11.44
CA ASP A 642 5.29 -34.76 10.37
C ASP A 642 4.18 -35.02 9.36
N MET A 643 4.56 -35.06 8.07
CA MET A 643 3.66 -35.33 6.95
C MET A 643 4.32 -36.25 5.91
N SER A 644 3.49 -37.00 5.20
CA SER A 644 3.96 -37.90 4.15
C SER A 644 3.23 -37.76 2.81
N THR A 645 2.19 -36.96 2.74
CA THR A 645 1.36 -36.73 1.53
C THR A 645 0.95 -35.29 1.42
N PRO A 646 0.70 -34.75 0.20
CA PRO A 646 0.13 -33.42 0.02
C PRO A 646 -1.34 -33.37 0.46
N GLY A 647 -1.89 -32.16 0.61
CA GLY A 647 -3.29 -31.95 0.96
C GLY A 647 -3.54 -30.66 1.70
N GLY A 648 -4.76 -30.54 2.27
CA GLY A 648 -5.15 -29.43 3.12
C GLY A 648 -4.88 -29.71 4.59
N PHE A 649 -4.34 -28.74 5.31
CA PHE A 649 -3.99 -28.81 6.73
C PHE A 649 -4.79 -27.78 7.53
N PHE A 650 -5.56 -28.25 8.50
CA PHE A 650 -6.47 -27.46 9.31
C PHE A 650 -6.16 -27.65 10.79
N ILE A 651 -6.16 -26.57 11.54
CA ILE A 651 -5.86 -26.59 12.98
C ILE A 651 -7.18 -26.68 13.75
N THR A 652 -7.19 -27.57 14.75
CA THR A 652 -8.32 -27.82 15.64
C THR A 652 -7.84 -28.17 17.05
N VAL A 653 -8.71 -28.64 17.92
CA VAL A 653 -8.37 -29.15 19.26
C VAL A 653 -8.73 -30.62 19.40
N SER A 654 -8.04 -31.33 20.30
CA SER A 654 -8.36 -32.69 20.70
C SER A 654 -9.78 -32.79 21.24
N ASN A 655 -10.42 -33.91 21.04
CA ASN A 655 -11.79 -34.20 21.45
C ASN A 655 -12.90 -33.40 20.72
N ASN A 656 -12.59 -32.80 19.59
CA ASN A 656 -13.61 -32.58 18.57
C ASN A 656 -13.76 -33.91 17.78
N ALA A 657 -14.13 -34.99 18.48
CA ALA A 657 -14.68 -36.16 17.78
C ALA A 657 -15.81 -35.64 16.87
N LEU A 658 -15.79 -36.00 15.58
CA LEU A 658 -16.80 -35.57 14.67
C LEU A 658 -18.10 -36.23 15.11
N PRO A 659 -19.10 -35.50 15.61
CA PRO A 659 -20.35 -36.10 15.98
C PRO A 659 -21.00 -36.71 14.75
N VAL A 660 -21.79 -37.74 15.00
CA VAL A 660 -22.68 -38.34 14.01
C VAL A 660 -23.54 -37.28 13.34
N THR A 661 -23.44 -37.13 12.04
CA THR A 661 -24.20 -36.10 11.34
C THR A 661 -25.62 -36.61 11.08
N LEU A 662 -26.57 -36.17 11.92
CA LEU A 662 -27.99 -36.42 11.73
C LEU A 662 -28.51 -35.67 10.51
N THR A 663 -29.06 -36.38 9.53
CA THR A 663 -29.71 -35.81 8.36
C THR A 663 -31.21 -35.60 8.55
N ASN A 664 -31.84 -36.43 9.38
CA ASN A 664 -33.25 -36.32 9.73
C ASN A 664 -33.48 -36.78 11.17
N PHE A 665 -34.41 -36.15 11.88
CA PHE A 665 -35.02 -36.62 13.12
C PHE A 665 -36.48 -36.19 13.14
N SER A 666 -37.38 -37.15 13.15
CA SER A 666 -38.86 -36.94 13.09
C SER A 666 -39.59 -37.92 13.99
N GLY A 667 -40.81 -37.57 14.35
CA GLY A 667 -41.66 -38.41 15.16
C GLY A 667 -43.10 -38.30 14.72
N SER A 668 -43.82 -39.43 14.72
CA SER A 668 -45.26 -39.54 14.44
C SER A 668 -45.97 -40.29 15.55
N SER A 669 -47.20 -39.89 15.88
CA SER A 669 -48.02 -40.60 16.87
C SER A 669 -49.00 -41.56 16.21
N ASN A 670 -49.22 -42.73 16.86
CA ASN A 670 -50.23 -43.70 16.48
C ASN A 670 -50.96 -44.12 17.75
N ASN A 671 -52.11 -43.46 18.02
CA ASN A 671 -53.07 -43.66 19.14
C ASN A 671 -52.46 -43.77 20.55
N LYS A 672 -51.55 -44.69 20.83
CA LYS A 672 -50.97 -44.94 22.16
C LYS A 672 -49.46 -45.02 22.17
N SER A 673 -48.82 -44.70 21.04
CA SER A 673 -47.36 -44.78 20.87
C SER A 673 -46.85 -43.65 19.98
N VAL A 674 -45.54 -43.33 20.12
CA VAL A 674 -44.83 -42.45 19.25
C VAL A 674 -43.71 -43.22 18.54
N SER A 675 -43.75 -43.22 17.23
CA SER A 675 -42.65 -43.76 16.41
C SER A 675 -41.69 -42.61 16.09
N LEU A 676 -40.44 -42.74 16.49
CA LEU A 676 -39.34 -41.87 16.18
C LEU A 676 -38.48 -42.48 15.09
N GLU A 677 -38.09 -41.65 14.13
CA GLU A 677 -37.22 -42.04 13.02
C GLU A 677 -36.08 -41.02 12.86
N TRP A 678 -34.89 -41.50 12.67
CA TRP A 678 -33.73 -40.64 12.33
C TRP A 678 -32.78 -41.33 11.35
N ALA A 679 -31.97 -40.50 10.70
CA ALA A 679 -30.96 -40.97 9.79
C ALA A 679 -29.64 -40.20 10.04
N THR A 680 -28.54 -40.91 9.83
CA THR A 680 -27.19 -40.35 9.89
C THR A 680 -26.55 -40.44 8.51
N SER A 681 -25.84 -39.40 8.04
CA SER A 681 -25.08 -39.45 6.78
C SER A 681 -23.73 -40.17 6.94
N SER A 682 -23.17 -40.11 8.14
CA SER A 682 -21.94 -40.79 8.53
C SER A 682 -21.87 -40.98 10.03
N GLU A 683 -21.15 -41.97 10.50
CA GLU A 683 -20.88 -42.24 11.90
C GLU A 683 -19.39 -42.55 12.05
N ILE A 684 -18.76 -42.00 13.05
CA ILE A 684 -17.37 -42.27 13.43
C ILE A 684 -17.36 -42.43 14.94
N ASP A 685 -16.76 -43.52 15.41
CA ASP A 685 -16.66 -43.86 16.83
C ASP A 685 -18.00 -43.86 17.61
N ALA A 686 -19.13 -43.86 16.90
CA ALA A 686 -20.44 -43.84 17.50
C ALA A 686 -20.68 -45.12 18.33
N SER A 687 -21.21 -44.96 19.53
CA SER A 687 -21.58 -46.12 20.38
C SER A 687 -23.08 -46.37 20.32
N HIS A 688 -23.89 -45.43 20.73
CA HIS A 688 -25.33 -45.56 20.76
C HIS A 688 -26.10 -44.25 20.84
N PHE A 689 -27.37 -44.27 20.58
CA PHE A 689 -28.31 -43.18 20.79
C PHE A 689 -29.17 -43.46 22.04
N ILE A 690 -29.31 -42.49 22.93
CA ILE A 690 -30.26 -42.48 24.02
C ILE A 690 -31.44 -41.64 23.56
N VAL A 691 -32.63 -42.20 23.50
CA VAL A 691 -33.86 -41.45 23.22
C VAL A 691 -34.34 -40.85 24.53
N GLU A 692 -34.47 -39.54 24.59
CA GLU A 692 -34.95 -38.81 25.76
C GLU A 692 -36.28 -38.14 25.44
N ARG A 693 -37.20 -38.18 26.42
CA ARG A 693 -38.53 -37.63 26.36
C ARG A 693 -38.78 -36.60 27.45
N SER A 694 -39.56 -35.57 27.15
CA SER A 694 -39.99 -34.53 28.09
C SER A 694 -41.48 -34.17 27.88
N ASN A 695 -42.11 -33.74 28.95
CA ASN A 695 -43.44 -33.14 28.92
C ASN A 695 -43.41 -31.61 28.84
N ASN A 696 -42.27 -30.97 29.10
CA ASN A 696 -42.13 -29.53 29.23
C ASN A 696 -40.98 -28.93 28.42
N ALA A 697 -40.28 -29.73 27.62
CA ALA A 697 -39.10 -29.39 26.82
C ALA A 697 -37.89 -28.87 27.66
N ILE A 698 -37.90 -29.05 28.98
CA ILE A 698 -36.84 -28.62 29.90
C ILE A 698 -36.18 -29.82 30.57
N ASN A 699 -36.99 -30.66 31.21
CA ASN A 699 -36.50 -31.88 31.89
C ASN A 699 -36.77 -33.10 31.00
N PHE A 700 -35.68 -33.78 30.67
CA PHE A 700 -35.74 -34.95 29.77
C PHE A 700 -35.35 -36.21 30.52
N ASP A 701 -36.16 -37.28 30.34
CA ASP A 701 -35.89 -38.61 30.90
C ASP A 701 -35.56 -39.58 29.75
N ALA A 702 -34.56 -40.44 29.96
CA ALA A 702 -34.20 -41.48 29.01
C ALA A 702 -35.35 -42.55 28.92
N VAL A 703 -35.88 -42.75 27.71
CA VAL A 703 -36.98 -43.68 27.44
C VAL A 703 -36.50 -44.92 26.64
N GLY A 704 -35.28 -44.83 26.06
CA GLY A 704 -34.71 -45.99 25.36
C GLY A 704 -33.30 -45.77 24.87
N LYS A 705 -32.68 -46.83 24.44
CA LYS A 705 -31.34 -46.90 23.87
C LYS A 705 -31.36 -47.63 22.56
N VAL A 706 -30.67 -47.09 21.52
CA VAL A 706 -30.54 -47.70 20.21
C VAL A 706 -29.04 -47.77 19.86
N GLN A 707 -28.54 -48.90 19.47
CA GLN A 707 -27.14 -49.11 19.14
C GLN A 707 -26.81 -48.41 17.81
N ALA A 708 -25.72 -47.64 17.75
CA ALA A 708 -25.20 -47.07 16.54
C ALA A 708 -24.44 -48.09 15.67
N ALA A 709 -24.24 -47.78 14.39
CA ALA A 709 -23.47 -48.63 13.51
C ALA A 709 -21.97 -48.61 13.79
N GLY A 710 -21.50 -47.67 14.60
CA GLY A 710 -20.08 -47.47 14.96
C GLY A 710 -19.35 -46.59 13.97
N ASP A 711 -18.69 -47.20 12.98
CA ASP A 711 -18.02 -46.46 11.89
C ASP A 711 -18.76 -46.74 10.56
N SER A 712 -19.38 -45.74 10.00
CA SER A 712 -20.10 -45.82 8.73
C SER A 712 -19.98 -44.54 7.91
N ARG A 713 -19.64 -44.69 6.63
CA ARG A 713 -19.67 -43.58 5.64
C ARG A 713 -20.91 -43.60 4.77
N LEU A 714 -21.83 -44.54 5.05
CA LEU A 714 -23.12 -44.65 4.35
C LEU A 714 -24.26 -44.23 5.28
N GLU A 715 -25.30 -43.69 4.71
CA GLU A 715 -26.53 -43.36 5.46
C GLU A 715 -27.03 -44.59 6.26
N LYS A 716 -27.29 -44.38 7.55
CA LYS A 716 -27.93 -45.32 8.44
C LYS A 716 -29.23 -44.78 8.91
N ARG A 717 -30.26 -45.67 9.00
CA ARG A 717 -31.59 -45.32 9.46
C ARG A 717 -31.92 -46.10 10.71
N TYR A 718 -32.56 -45.39 11.65
CA TYR A 718 -32.92 -45.90 12.97
C TYR A 718 -34.34 -45.57 13.26
N THR A 719 -34.99 -46.47 14.04
CA THR A 719 -36.37 -46.30 14.53
C THR A 719 -36.42 -46.60 16.01
N PHE A 720 -37.33 -45.94 16.72
CA PHE A 720 -37.62 -46.23 18.11
C PHE A 720 -39.12 -46.03 18.38
N LEU A 721 -39.78 -46.98 19.07
CA LEU A 721 -41.17 -46.92 19.45
C LEU A 721 -41.29 -46.63 20.94
N ASP A 722 -41.85 -45.48 21.28
CA ASP A 722 -42.19 -45.09 22.65
C ASP A 722 -43.68 -45.31 22.92
N ASN A 723 -44.03 -46.20 23.85
CA ASN A 723 -45.40 -46.54 24.20
C ASN A 723 -45.94 -45.58 25.25
N ILE A 724 -46.83 -44.68 24.87
CA ILE A 724 -47.39 -43.65 25.71
C ILE A 724 -48.88 -43.96 25.94
N LEU A 725 -49.23 -43.94 27.21
CA LEU A 725 -50.63 -44.29 27.59
C LEU A 725 -51.54 -43.05 27.77
N GLN A 726 -51.03 -41.86 27.73
CA GLN A 726 -51.76 -40.63 28.00
C GLN A 726 -51.74 -39.66 26.81
N LYS A 727 -52.83 -38.93 26.63
CA LYS A 727 -52.96 -37.82 25.69
C LYS A 727 -52.06 -36.66 26.16
N GLY A 728 -51.24 -36.08 25.26
CA GLY A 728 -50.36 -34.95 25.59
C GLY A 728 -49.44 -34.54 24.45
N LEU A 729 -48.73 -33.46 24.66
CA LEU A 729 -47.62 -33.02 23.83
C LEU A 729 -46.33 -33.48 24.48
N TYR A 730 -45.56 -34.27 23.75
CA TYR A 730 -44.27 -34.80 24.21
C TYR A 730 -43.16 -34.25 23.35
N TYR A 731 -42.02 -33.92 23.97
CA TYR A 731 -40.84 -33.46 23.32
C TYR A 731 -39.79 -34.56 23.38
N TYR A 732 -39.07 -34.75 22.26
CA TYR A 732 -38.04 -35.73 22.13
C TYR A 732 -36.73 -35.11 21.66
N ARG A 733 -35.61 -35.63 22.13
CA ARG A 733 -34.29 -35.43 21.62
C ARG A 733 -33.49 -36.74 21.65
N LEU A 734 -32.47 -36.80 20.80
CA LEU A 734 -31.49 -37.87 20.83
C LEU A 734 -30.24 -37.40 21.55
N LYS A 735 -29.71 -38.17 22.48
CA LYS A 735 -28.39 -38.06 23.01
C LYS A 735 -27.53 -39.07 22.27
N GLN A 736 -26.63 -38.57 21.40
CA GLN A 736 -25.70 -39.39 20.67
C GLN A 736 -24.50 -39.61 21.57
N VAL A 737 -24.05 -40.84 21.77
CA VAL A 737 -22.93 -41.17 22.67
C VAL A 737 -21.89 -41.94 21.85
N ASP A 738 -20.65 -41.49 21.91
CA ASP A 738 -19.49 -42.08 21.27
C ASP A 738 -18.85 -43.15 22.16
N LYS A 739 -17.88 -43.88 21.61
CA LYS A 739 -17.17 -44.97 22.34
C LYS A 739 -16.38 -44.51 23.55
N ASP A 740 -15.99 -43.21 23.57
CA ASP A 740 -15.27 -42.57 24.65
C ASP A 740 -16.18 -41.88 25.70
N GLU A 741 -17.49 -42.18 25.60
CA GLU A 741 -18.55 -41.60 26.47
C GLU A 741 -18.84 -40.10 26.26
N SER A 742 -18.17 -39.43 25.31
CA SER A 742 -18.58 -38.09 24.87
C SER A 742 -19.95 -38.16 24.20
N PHE A 743 -20.70 -37.03 24.24
CA PHE A 743 -22.06 -37.04 23.67
C PHE A 743 -22.48 -35.69 23.14
N GLU A 744 -23.47 -35.73 22.22
CA GLU A 744 -24.14 -34.55 21.69
C GLU A 744 -25.64 -34.74 21.63
N TYR A 745 -26.38 -33.63 21.71
CA TYR A 745 -27.85 -33.66 21.59
C TYR A 745 -28.31 -33.25 20.19
N SER A 746 -29.34 -33.96 19.71
CA SER A 746 -30.09 -33.54 18.52
C SER A 746 -30.96 -32.29 18.82
N ARG A 747 -31.55 -31.74 17.75
CA ARG A 747 -32.67 -30.79 17.92
C ARG A 747 -33.84 -31.47 18.69
N ILE A 748 -34.62 -30.66 19.40
CA ILE A 748 -35.83 -31.10 20.06
C ILE A 748 -36.98 -31.11 19.02
N ILE A 749 -37.77 -32.21 19.00
CA ILE A 749 -38.99 -32.31 18.20
C ILE A 749 -40.19 -32.45 19.14
N GLY A 750 -41.34 -31.90 18.76
CA GLY A 750 -42.61 -32.04 19.49
C GLY A 750 -43.57 -32.98 18.77
N VAL A 751 -44.12 -33.97 19.49
CA VAL A 751 -45.09 -34.93 18.94
C VAL A 751 -46.32 -34.90 19.81
N LYS A 752 -47.49 -34.63 19.21
CA LYS A 752 -48.79 -34.59 19.88
C LYS A 752 -49.44 -35.96 19.81
N VAL A 753 -49.75 -36.54 20.94
CA VAL A 753 -50.50 -37.79 21.05
C VAL A 753 -51.95 -37.49 21.31
N GLU A 754 -52.82 -37.90 20.43
CA GLU A 754 -54.29 -37.78 20.54
C GLU A 754 -54.89 -39.19 20.64
N LEU A 755 -55.68 -39.47 21.66
CA LEU A 755 -56.46 -40.66 21.75
C LEU A 755 -57.74 -40.42 20.98
N GLU A 756 -58.17 -41.29 20.08
CA GLU A 756 -59.52 -41.24 19.47
C GLU A 756 -60.52 -41.33 20.57
N SER A 757 -61.49 -40.46 20.58
CA SER A 757 -62.58 -40.43 21.54
C SER A 757 -63.49 -41.67 21.29
N ALA A 758 -63.56 -42.54 22.28
CA ALA A 758 -64.47 -43.74 22.22
C ALA A 758 -65.91 -43.36 22.40
N LEU A 759 -66.23 -42.06 22.45
CA LEU A 759 -67.62 -41.57 22.65
C LEU A 759 -68.33 -41.33 21.31
N LYS A 760 -69.46 -42.03 21.07
CA LYS A 760 -70.33 -41.89 19.89
C LYS A 760 -71.65 -41.31 20.29
N ILE A 761 -72.07 -40.24 19.65
CA ILE A 761 -73.36 -39.59 19.85
C ILE A 761 -74.05 -39.52 18.49
N TYR A 762 -75.23 -40.17 18.40
CA TYR A 762 -75.95 -40.25 17.14
C TYR A 762 -77.50 -40.40 17.35
N PRO A 763 -78.31 -40.00 16.37
CA PRO A 763 -77.99 -39.35 15.15
C PRO A 763 -77.68 -37.87 15.41
N ASN A 764 -76.80 -37.25 14.57
CA ASN A 764 -76.58 -35.81 14.55
C ASN A 764 -76.64 -35.36 13.08
N PRO A 765 -77.64 -34.61 12.63
CA PRO A 765 -78.73 -34.01 13.38
C PRO A 765 -79.69 -35.05 14.01
N VAL A 766 -80.31 -34.70 15.16
CA VAL A 766 -81.30 -35.53 15.89
C VAL A 766 -82.75 -34.96 15.69
N GLU A 767 -83.72 -35.85 15.52
CA GLU A 767 -85.13 -35.48 15.44
C GLU A 767 -85.86 -35.84 16.71
N GLU A 768 -85.95 -37.11 17.07
CA GLU A 768 -86.70 -37.51 18.27
C GLU A 768 -85.88 -38.14 19.38
N GLN A 769 -84.90 -38.99 19.04
CA GLN A 769 -84.10 -39.65 20.07
C GLN A 769 -82.56 -39.51 19.79
N LEU A 770 -81.86 -39.16 20.80
CA LEU A 770 -80.40 -39.08 20.81
C LEU A 770 -79.81 -40.27 21.55
N SER A 771 -78.88 -40.98 20.91
CA SER A 771 -78.25 -42.14 21.51
C SER A 771 -76.75 -41.73 21.78
N ILE A 772 -76.24 -42.04 22.96
CA ILE A 772 -74.87 -41.82 23.45
C ILE A 772 -74.30 -43.18 23.79
N GLN A 773 -73.17 -43.53 23.15
CA GLN A 773 -72.44 -44.78 23.37
C GLN A 773 -70.99 -44.48 23.70
N SER A 774 -70.45 -45.12 24.72
CA SER A 774 -69.07 -44.95 25.19
C SER A 774 -68.44 -46.29 25.54
N GLU A 775 -67.11 -46.46 25.29
CA GLU A 775 -66.30 -47.58 25.76
C GLU A 775 -66.12 -47.57 27.27
N ILE A 776 -66.22 -46.41 27.89
CA ILE A 776 -66.14 -46.23 29.33
C ILE A 776 -67.58 -45.95 29.90
N GLU A 777 -67.76 -46.24 31.17
CA GLU A 777 -69.05 -46.02 31.82
C GLU A 777 -69.42 -44.54 31.76
N ILE A 778 -70.67 -44.21 31.31
CA ILE A 778 -71.21 -42.86 31.24
C ILE A 778 -71.73 -42.51 32.65
N ASN A 779 -70.94 -41.75 33.37
CA ASN A 779 -71.28 -41.30 34.72
C ASN A 779 -71.99 -39.96 34.78
N SER A 780 -71.94 -39.15 33.69
CA SER A 780 -72.65 -37.90 33.59
C SER A 780 -73.01 -37.55 32.17
N VAL A 781 -74.25 -37.12 31.94
CA VAL A 781 -74.75 -36.53 30.68
C VAL A 781 -75.43 -35.21 31.03
N GLU A 782 -74.97 -34.12 30.40
CA GLU A 782 -75.61 -32.80 30.52
C GLU A 782 -75.87 -32.27 29.11
N ILE A 783 -77.07 -31.61 28.92
CA ILE A 783 -77.40 -30.96 27.67
C ILE A 783 -77.60 -29.47 27.94
N TRP A 784 -76.99 -28.65 27.10
CA TRP A 784 -77.02 -27.23 27.21
C TRP A 784 -77.52 -26.64 25.86
N ASN A 785 -78.32 -25.57 25.90
CA ASN A 785 -78.72 -24.85 24.68
C ASN A 785 -77.58 -23.86 24.24
N SER A 786 -77.76 -23.23 23.08
CA SER A 786 -76.84 -22.24 22.54
C SER A 786 -76.66 -20.96 23.41
N ALA A 787 -77.61 -20.69 24.36
CA ALA A 787 -77.48 -19.62 25.32
C ALA A 787 -76.70 -19.98 26.58
N GLY A 788 -76.16 -21.23 26.69
CA GLY A 788 -75.43 -21.72 27.85
C GLY A 788 -76.31 -22.09 29.05
N ILE A 789 -77.64 -22.35 28.82
CA ILE A 789 -78.53 -22.82 29.84
C ILE A 789 -78.60 -24.36 29.83
N LYS A 790 -78.37 -24.96 31.00
CA LYS A 790 -78.43 -26.40 31.18
C LYS A 790 -79.97 -26.84 31.16
N LEU A 791 -80.26 -27.72 30.23
CA LEU A 791 -81.63 -28.19 29.97
C LEU A 791 -81.91 -29.63 30.47
N HIS A 792 -80.81 -30.43 30.58
CA HIS A 792 -80.93 -31.80 31.06
C HIS A 792 -79.68 -32.26 31.80
N SER A 793 -79.87 -33.15 32.78
CA SER A 793 -78.73 -33.74 33.50
C SER A 793 -79.10 -35.16 33.90
N ALA A 794 -78.22 -36.12 33.65
CA ALA A 794 -78.39 -37.53 33.99
C ALA A 794 -77.15 -38.21 34.44
N THR A 795 -77.15 -39.23 35.24
CA THR A 795 -76.07 -40.08 35.69
C THR A 795 -76.33 -41.56 35.35
N PRO A 796 -76.23 -41.97 34.11
CA PRO A 796 -76.72 -43.27 33.61
C PRO A 796 -76.07 -44.50 34.23
N LYS A 797 -74.77 -44.40 34.56
CA LYS A 797 -73.96 -45.54 35.03
C LYS A 797 -74.02 -46.72 34.08
N SER A 798 -73.90 -46.47 32.80
CA SER A 798 -74.01 -47.43 31.70
C SER A 798 -73.13 -47.04 30.55
N HIS A 799 -72.78 -47.96 29.66
CA HIS A 799 -72.07 -47.71 28.43
C HIS A 799 -72.88 -47.14 27.28
N PHE A 800 -74.26 -47.05 27.53
CA PHE A 800 -75.22 -46.58 26.55
C PHE A 800 -76.28 -45.76 27.23
N TYR A 801 -76.65 -44.62 26.65
CA TYR A 801 -77.74 -43.78 27.16
C TYR A 801 -78.56 -43.17 26.01
N ASN A 802 -79.92 -43.32 26.13
CA ASN A 802 -80.88 -42.77 25.17
C ASN A 802 -81.68 -41.63 25.84
N MET A 803 -81.88 -40.57 25.06
CA MET A 803 -82.59 -39.38 25.48
C MET A 803 -83.60 -39.01 24.43
N GLN A 804 -84.82 -38.63 24.85
CA GLN A 804 -85.84 -38.07 23.95
C GLN A 804 -85.60 -36.57 23.72
N MET A 805 -85.55 -36.25 22.45
CA MET A 805 -85.25 -34.85 22.00
C MET A 805 -86.45 -34.18 21.35
N GLY A 806 -87.58 -34.91 21.16
CA GLY A 806 -88.76 -34.44 20.43
C GLY A 806 -89.33 -33.12 21.02
N ASN A 807 -89.27 -32.93 22.34
CA ASN A 807 -89.75 -31.71 23.03
C ASN A 807 -88.79 -30.50 23.08
N TYR A 808 -87.57 -30.66 22.49
CA TYR A 808 -86.59 -29.58 22.43
C TYR A 808 -86.75 -28.80 21.14
N PRO A 809 -86.70 -27.43 21.22
CA PRO A 809 -86.84 -26.62 20.00
C PRO A 809 -85.71 -26.94 18.99
N THR A 810 -85.96 -26.69 17.73
CA THR A 810 -85.00 -26.79 16.67
C THR A 810 -83.82 -25.85 16.99
N GLY A 811 -82.55 -26.33 16.92
CA GLY A 811 -81.37 -25.51 17.22
C GLY A 811 -80.11 -26.32 17.56
N LEU A 812 -79.09 -25.62 17.98
CA LEU A 812 -77.76 -26.13 18.36
C LEU A 812 -77.71 -26.41 19.86
N TYR A 813 -77.29 -27.64 20.23
CA TYR A 813 -77.12 -28.05 21.63
C TYR A 813 -75.67 -28.54 21.86
N MET A 814 -75.22 -28.40 23.12
CA MET A 814 -73.99 -29.00 23.58
C MET A 814 -74.34 -30.17 24.53
N VAL A 815 -73.87 -31.33 24.19
CA VAL A 815 -73.97 -32.51 24.99
C VAL A 815 -72.63 -32.81 25.66
N LYS A 816 -72.62 -32.73 26.99
CA LYS A 816 -71.39 -32.99 27.79
C LYS A 816 -71.54 -34.36 28.44
N VAL A 817 -70.67 -35.30 28.12
CA VAL A 817 -70.65 -36.67 28.64
C VAL A 817 -69.31 -36.90 29.34
N ASN A 818 -69.30 -37.21 30.60
CA ASN A 818 -68.09 -37.40 31.43
C ASN A 818 -67.07 -36.28 31.28
N GLY A 819 -67.49 -35.02 31.03
CA GLY A 819 -66.68 -33.87 30.84
C GLY A 819 -66.33 -33.52 29.39
N GLU A 820 -66.49 -34.43 28.45
CA GLU A 820 -66.32 -34.23 27.01
C GLU A 820 -67.57 -33.62 26.40
N VAL A 821 -67.39 -32.58 25.57
CA VAL A 821 -68.48 -31.75 25.02
C VAL A 821 -68.57 -31.99 23.51
N ILE A 822 -69.70 -32.44 23.04
CA ILE A 822 -69.97 -32.61 21.62
C ILE A 822 -71.17 -31.74 21.24
N LYS A 823 -71.09 -31.10 20.08
CA LYS A 823 -72.19 -30.30 19.50
C LYS A 823 -73.10 -31.18 18.68
N ILE A 824 -74.43 -31.05 18.94
CA ILE A 824 -75.45 -31.67 18.14
C ILE A 824 -76.44 -30.68 17.58
N VAL A 825 -77.09 -31.00 16.49
CA VAL A 825 -78.12 -30.19 15.86
C VAL A 825 -79.46 -30.91 16.04
N LYS A 826 -80.44 -30.24 16.65
CA LYS A 826 -81.89 -30.75 16.68
C LYS A 826 -82.64 -30.13 15.50
N LYS A 827 -83.24 -31.00 14.66
CA LYS A 827 -84.19 -30.62 13.61
C LYS A 827 -85.55 -30.51 14.12
#